data_a882823d63640061ebcf5bc3e7c544c3
#
_entry.id   a882823d63640061ebcf5bc3e7c544c3
#
_cell.length_a   1.000
_cell.length_b   1.000
_cell.length_c   1.000
_cell.angle_alpha   90.00
_cell.angle_beta   90.00
_cell.angle_gamma   90.00
#
_symmetry.space_group_name_H-M   'P 1'
#
loop_
_entity.id
_entity.type
_entity.pdbx_description
1 polymer ?
#
loop_
_entity_poly.entity_id
_entity_poly.type
_entity_poly.pdbx_seq_one_letter_code
_entity_poly.pdbx_strand_id
1 'polypeptide(L)'
;MLDLNKLEKVKTSNGKTIARCPACAEAGEDTDGKHLAIFTDGRYACVTHQGDREHRKRIFELVGIPDEEAPPRTPDVVKTKRQEVVDWSVNCERLTKNDAALERLARWRGWSVDYSRDLAAAGVIGLHDGRVCFPVADAQGVVIGRHVFQWPDMAGVKAWYAPGKNAPLLIGAASLAGVQSCNVIESQWDALALLCVRGWRGKVLNRPFLVTRGTSVSPMLKSLLAGVETVLLWMQHDEPKKEGKAPPAEEWLQRCIALMPETVRDLKRVDVATGFKDWNDVLHAQGEAKTLEHVKAAAREGLMLEKGKAAAVVEVIHEPEPPPPAEAELPIPQALPSSLAPVMAFDDAWMPETLRPWLVDIAERMQCPADFPAAAAMTALSSVIGRRVAIQAKEHDTGWTEHCNLWGLVVGDPGSLKSPTLQAALRPLRRMEAESVRKHQEAEQGRKTELVKTKMMRDAAAKEAAKAIRNGKGADVDFTALISNDGTDEETPLRRFIVNDFSLEALGEVMRSNPCGTLAFNDEIAGLLALLEREGNQSLRAFLLLAWSGKEGFTFDRIMRGIRRVDHACLSVLGGIQPGVLAEFVRSAQTGGAGDDGLIQRFSLMVWPDARSEWYDVDKPPQLNGAEDVEEIFRTLEGLSLETLATHAPLNADGVPTFSFAPDAQERFRDWRVGLERRLRCDDLARPMIGHLSKYRKLVPALALVIHLAEWRTEAVTLAALDKALQWAAYLETHAGRVYGSRGVVEADAARSLLKKLLAGTAGLPEEFTARQVRNKGWSGMTKPEEADAVCELLADCGWILPKDAGRTAKGGRPTTLYRVNPRGANL
;
A
#
# COMPACT_ATOMS: atom_id res chain seq x y z
N MET A 1 10.02 -13.84 35.30
CA MET A 1 8.57 -13.55 35.58
C MET A 1 8.52 -12.53 36.71
N LEU A 2 7.46 -11.74 36.86
CA LEU A 2 7.32 -10.83 38.01
C LEU A 2 6.55 -11.53 39.13
N ASP A 3 6.97 -11.29 40.41
CA ASP A 3 6.27 -11.74 41.59
C ASP A 3 5.08 -10.82 41.87
N LEU A 4 3.88 -11.31 41.62
CA LEU A 4 2.67 -10.52 41.79
C LEU A 4 2.39 -10.16 43.27
N ASN A 5 2.94 -10.91 44.23
CA ASN A 5 2.76 -10.63 45.66
C ASN A 5 3.61 -9.43 46.15
N LYS A 6 4.63 -9.05 45.38
CA LYS A 6 5.47 -7.86 45.64
C LYS A 6 4.96 -6.60 44.96
N LEU A 7 3.83 -6.67 44.23
CA LEU A 7 3.27 -5.54 43.53
C LEU A 7 2.16 -4.88 44.36
N GLU A 8 2.11 -3.54 44.30
CA GLU A 8 1.06 -2.75 44.95
C GLU A 8 -0.06 -2.40 43.95
N LYS A 9 -1.26 -2.18 44.53
CA LYS A 9 -2.46 -1.74 43.80
C LYS A 9 -2.83 -2.62 42.61
N VAL A 10 -2.65 -3.93 42.75
CA VAL A 10 -2.90 -4.91 41.67
C VAL A 10 -4.40 -5.00 41.35
N LYS A 11 -4.75 -4.88 40.09
CA LYS A 11 -6.10 -5.07 39.53
C LYS A 11 -6.03 -5.95 38.27
N THR A 12 -6.82 -7.03 38.26
CA THR A 12 -6.90 -7.91 37.10
C THR A 12 -8.27 -7.78 36.44
N SER A 13 -8.29 -7.51 35.11
CA SER A 13 -9.51 -7.42 34.30
C SER A 13 -9.20 -7.85 32.87
N ASN A 14 -10.07 -8.63 32.25
CA ASN A 14 -9.98 -9.09 30.84
C ASN A 14 -8.62 -9.70 30.47
N GLY A 15 -8.05 -10.55 31.36
CA GLY A 15 -6.77 -11.22 31.09
C GLY A 15 -5.53 -10.33 31.14
N LYS A 16 -5.63 -9.11 31.66
CA LYS A 16 -4.54 -8.18 31.87
C LYS A 16 -4.48 -7.76 33.33
N THR A 17 -3.30 -7.82 33.95
CA THR A 17 -3.09 -7.31 35.30
C THR A 17 -2.43 -5.94 35.23
N ILE A 18 -3.01 -4.96 35.90
CA ILE A 18 -2.49 -3.60 36.04
C ILE A 18 -2.07 -3.42 37.49
N ALA A 19 -0.90 -2.84 37.71
CA ALA A 19 -0.36 -2.62 39.05
C ALA A 19 0.42 -1.29 39.10
N ARG A 20 0.79 -0.88 40.32
CA ARG A 20 1.77 0.19 40.52
C ARG A 20 3.12 -0.22 39.97
N CYS A 21 3.73 0.58 39.13
CA CYS A 21 5.07 0.31 38.61
C CYS A 21 6.11 0.52 39.69
N PRO A 22 6.88 -0.51 40.12
CA PRO A 22 7.84 -0.35 41.21
C PRO A 22 8.93 0.67 40.92
N ALA A 23 9.44 0.71 39.71
CA ALA A 23 10.46 1.67 39.28
C ALA A 23 9.94 3.11 39.21
N CYS A 24 8.70 3.33 38.73
CA CYS A 24 8.05 4.64 38.79
C CYS A 24 7.73 5.05 40.24
N ALA A 25 7.40 4.07 41.12
CA ALA A 25 7.12 4.33 42.53
C ALA A 25 8.34 4.83 43.27
N GLU A 26 9.52 4.29 43.01
CA GLU A 26 10.80 4.80 43.54
C GLU A 26 11.08 6.26 43.09
N ALA A 27 10.67 6.63 41.87
CA ALA A 27 10.77 7.98 41.34
C ALA A 27 9.63 8.92 41.80
N GLY A 28 8.63 8.41 42.55
CA GLY A 28 7.49 9.19 43.03
C GLY A 28 6.41 9.47 41.99
N GLU A 29 6.46 8.78 40.83
CA GLU A 29 5.64 9.11 39.64
C GLU A 29 4.32 8.31 39.54
N ASP A 30 4.21 7.07 40.01
CA ASP A 30 2.99 6.25 39.90
C ASP A 30 2.15 6.28 41.19
N THR A 31 1.50 7.39 41.46
CA THR A 31 0.62 7.54 42.61
C THR A 31 -0.70 6.80 42.46
N ASP A 32 -1.20 6.68 41.24
CA ASP A 32 -2.48 6.05 40.91
C ASP A 32 -2.42 4.53 40.80
N GLY A 33 -1.23 3.96 40.64
CA GLY A 33 -1.00 2.52 40.52
C GLY A 33 -1.49 1.90 39.22
N LYS A 34 -1.24 2.58 38.09
CA LYS A 34 -1.72 2.17 36.78
C LYS A 34 -0.62 2.04 35.70
N HIS A 35 0.63 2.32 36.07
CA HIS A 35 1.70 2.39 35.08
C HIS A 35 2.25 1.01 34.68
N LEU A 36 2.14 -0.04 35.47
CA LEU A 36 2.63 -1.38 35.11
C LEU A 36 1.50 -2.23 34.55
N ALA A 37 1.67 -2.73 33.35
CA ALA A 37 0.80 -3.70 32.68
C ALA A 37 1.51 -5.04 32.55
N ILE A 38 0.88 -6.12 33.04
CA ILE A 38 1.37 -7.50 32.96
C ILE A 38 0.37 -8.30 32.15
N PHE A 39 0.85 -9.01 31.14
CA PHE A 39 0.03 -9.81 30.23
C PHE A 39 0.01 -11.28 30.68
N THR A 40 -0.99 -12.03 30.20
CA THR A 40 -1.18 -13.45 30.52
C THR A 40 0.00 -14.35 30.12
N ASP A 41 0.81 -13.90 29.16
CA ASP A 41 2.02 -14.60 28.71
C ASP A 41 3.28 -14.26 29.54
N GLY A 42 3.11 -13.52 30.63
CA GLY A 42 4.19 -13.12 31.54
C GLY A 42 5.02 -11.92 31.06
N ARG A 43 4.72 -11.36 29.87
CA ARG A 43 5.32 -10.09 29.45
C ARG A 43 4.79 -8.94 30.28
N TYR A 44 5.61 -7.92 30.49
CA TYR A 44 5.22 -6.72 31.20
C TYR A 44 5.82 -5.46 30.57
N ALA A 45 5.16 -4.34 30.76
CA ALA A 45 5.60 -3.05 30.29
C ALA A 45 5.10 -1.93 31.20
N CYS A 46 5.92 -0.91 31.41
CA CYS A 46 5.48 0.35 32.00
C CYS A 46 4.81 1.20 30.91
N VAL A 47 3.61 1.71 31.20
CA VAL A 47 2.84 2.53 30.23
C VAL A 47 3.49 3.89 29.99
N THR A 48 4.13 4.45 31.00
CA THR A 48 4.79 5.76 30.93
C THR A 48 6.18 5.67 30.29
N HIS A 49 6.90 4.55 30.50
CA HIS A 49 8.26 4.33 29.99
C HIS A 49 8.26 3.19 28.97
N GLN A 50 7.49 3.36 27.87
CA GLN A 50 7.38 2.36 26.80
C GLN A 50 8.70 2.27 26.02
N GLY A 51 9.24 1.04 25.94
CA GLY A 51 10.48 0.78 25.18
C GLY A 51 11.76 1.04 25.96
N ASP A 52 11.72 1.63 27.14
CA ASP A 52 12.88 1.87 27.99
C ASP A 52 13.40 0.56 28.60
N ARG A 53 14.60 0.14 28.19
CA ARG A 53 15.24 -1.09 28.63
C ARG A 53 15.77 -1.02 30.07
N GLU A 54 16.31 0.14 30.49
CA GLU A 54 16.85 0.35 31.84
C GLU A 54 15.70 0.39 32.85
N HIS A 55 14.61 1.08 32.53
CA HIS A 55 13.42 1.11 33.37
C HIS A 55 12.80 -0.30 33.50
N ARG A 56 12.77 -1.09 32.43
CA ARG A 56 12.29 -2.47 32.46
C ARG A 56 13.20 -3.39 33.29
N LYS A 57 14.51 -3.20 33.19
CA LYS A 57 15.49 -3.92 34.01
C LYS A 57 15.28 -3.59 35.48
N ARG A 58 15.06 -2.31 35.82
CA ARG A 58 14.78 -1.87 37.17
C ARG A 58 13.52 -2.49 37.78
N ILE A 59 12.45 -2.60 37.01
CA ILE A 59 11.22 -3.31 37.41
C ILE A 59 11.55 -4.76 37.76
N PHE A 60 12.36 -5.45 36.95
CA PHE A 60 12.74 -6.85 37.21
C PHE A 60 13.63 -7.01 38.45
N GLU A 61 14.56 -6.10 38.67
CA GLU A 61 15.42 -6.08 39.88
C GLU A 61 14.59 -5.93 41.15
N LEU A 62 13.51 -5.16 41.13
CA LEU A 62 12.69 -4.89 42.30
C LEU A 62 11.69 -6.02 42.61
N VAL A 63 11.08 -6.60 41.59
CA VAL A 63 9.97 -7.54 41.76
C VAL A 63 10.05 -8.77 40.85
N GLY A 64 11.19 -9.02 40.22
CA GLY A 64 11.41 -10.19 39.39
C GLY A 64 11.66 -11.45 40.24
N ILE A 65 11.25 -12.61 39.73
CA ILE A 65 11.61 -13.92 40.30
C ILE A 65 12.86 -14.40 39.53
N PRO A 66 14.00 -14.66 40.19
CA PRO A 66 15.15 -15.28 39.54
C PRO A 66 14.79 -16.64 38.93
N ASP A 67 15.47 -17.02 37.85
CA ASP A 67 15.17 -18.27 37.12
C ASP A 67 15.39 -19.54 37.99
N GLU A 68 16.17 -19.49 39.06
CA GLU A 68 16.39 -20.58 39.98
C GLU A 68 15.23 -20.81 40.99
N GLU A 69 14.40 -19.81 41.23
CA GLU A 69 13.22 -19.84 42.11
C GLU A 69 11.89 -19.85 41.38
N ALA A 70 11.93 -19.74 40.07
CA ALA A 70 10.72 -19.75 39.27
C ALA A 70 10.09 -21.15 39.25
N PRO A 71 8.77 -21.30 39.50
CA PRO A 71 8.11 -22.58 39.35
C PRO A 71 8.36 -23.10 37.95
N PRO A 72 8.54 -24.45 37.77
CA PRO A 72 8.81 -25.01 36.45
C PRO A 72 7.79 -24.46 35.47
N ARG A 73 8.31 -23.80 34.44
CA ARG A 73 7.47 -23.32 33.32
C ARG A 73 6.72 -24.55 32.84
N THR A 74 5.43 -24.60 33.06
CA THR A 74 4.58 -25.45 32.23
C THR A 74 5.00 -25.11 30.80
N PRO A 75 5.46 -26.12 30.02
CA PRO A 75 5.86 -25.84 28.66
C PRO A 75 4.70 -25.05 28.09
N ASP A 76 5.01 -23.83 27.59
CA ASP A 76 4.05 -23.05 26.88
C ASP A 76 3.31 -24.05 26.00
N VAL A 77 2.05 -24.26 26.29
CA VAL A 77 1.12 -24.60 25.25
C VAL A 77 1.16 -23.38 24.37
N VAL A 78 2.23 -23.29 23.55
CA VAL A 78 2.18 -22.63 22.27
C VAL A 78 0.81 -23.07 21.79
N LYS A 79 -0.16 -22.18 21.78
CA LYS A 79 -1.29 -22.29 20.90
C LYS A 79 -0.69 -22.25 19.50
N THR A 80 0.02 -23.30 19.14
CA THR A 80 0.07 -23.77 17.79
C THR A 80 -1.40 -23.76 17.39
N LYS A 81 -1.82 -22.79 16.60
CA LYS A 81 -2.97 -22.99 15.73
C LYS A 81 -2.78 -24.44 15.30
N ARG A 82 -3.64 -25.35 15.75
CA ARG A 82 -3.62 -26.72 15.25
C ARG A 82 -3.49 -26.56 13.77
N GLN A 83 -2.36 -26.99 13.21
CA GLN A 83 -2.17 -27.00 11.79
C GLN A 83 -3.31 -27.87 11.32
N GLU A 84 -4.29 -27.27 10.70
CA GLU A 84 -5.43 -28.00 10.16
C GLU A 84 -4.84 -28.98 9.15
N VAL A 85 -4.97 -30.25 9.44
CA VAL A 85 -4.61 -31.30 8.49
C VAL A 85 -5.51 -31.10 7.27
N VAL A 86 -4.88 -30.84 6.15
CA VAL A 86 -5.60 -30.63 4.89
C VAL A 86 -5.97 -31.98 4.31
N ASP A 87 -7.27 -32.26 4.15
CA ASP A 87 -7.72 -33.39 3.34
C ASP A 87 -7.38 -33.09 1.88
N TRP A 88 -6.22 -33.61 1.47
CA TRP A 88 -5.71 -33.40 0.12
C TRP A 88 -6.50 -34.11 -0.96
N SER A 89 -7.16 -35.22 -0.62
CA SER A 89 -7.99 -36.00 -1.57
C SER A 89 -9.09 -35.14 -2.19
N VAL A 90 -9.70 -34.26 -1.42
CA VAL A 90 -10.74 -33.34 -1.87
C VAL A 90 -10.23 -32.40 -2.96
N ASN A 91 -8.99 -31.94 -2.85
CA ASN A 91 -8.40 -31.04 -3.87
C ASN A 91 -8.13 -31.79 -5.18
N CYS A 92 -7.67 -33.03 -5.11
CA CYS A 92 -7.43 -33.89 -6.26
C CYS A 92 -8.74 -34.27 -6.97
N GLU A 93 -9.74 -34.62 -6.19
CA GLU A 93 -11.07 -34.97 -6.71
C GLU A 93 -11.75 -33.81 -7.42
N ARG A 94 -11.63 -32.59 -6.86
CA ARG A 94 -12.12 -31.34 -7.49
C ARG A 94 -11.48 -31.10 -8.85
N LEU A 95 -10.18 -31.35 -8.99
CA LEU A 95 -9.50 -31.22 -10.28
C LEU A 95 -9.92 -32.32 -11.25
N THR A 96 -9.93 -33.56 -10.80
CA THR A 96 -10.31 -34.72 -11.63
C THR A 96 -11.72 -34.62 -12.23
N LYS A 97 -12.66 -34.00 -11.48
CA LYS A 97 -14.05 -33.79 -11.91
C LYS A 97 -14.27 -32.51 -12.70
N ASN A 98 -13.21 -31.69 -12.93
CA ASN A 98 -13.33 -30.41 -13.62
C ASN A 98 -12.58 -30.41 -14.96
N ASP A 99 -13.26 -30.87 -16.02
CA ASP A 99 -12.69 -31.00 -17.36
C ASP A 99 -12.15 -29.65 -17.89
N ALA A 100 -12.86 -28.56 -17.65
CA ALA A 100 -12.41 -27.21 -18.07
C ALA A 100 -11.09 -26.81 -17.41
N ALA A 101 -10.88 -27.13 -16.12
CA ALA A 101 -9.63 -26.87 -15.43
C ALA A 101 -8.50 -27.80 -15.93
N LEU A 102 -8.81 -29.05 -16.23
CA LEU A 102 -7.86 -30.01 -16.82
C LEU A 102 -7.40 -29.57 -18.21
N GLU A 103 -8.31 -29.15 -19.08
CA GLU A 103 -7.99 -28.59 -20.40
C GLU A 103 -7.16 -27.33 -20.32
N ARG A 104 -7.54 -26.41 -19.41
CA ARG A 104 -6.79 -25.16 -19.17
C ARG A 104 -5.37 -25.45 -18.70
N LEU A 105 -5.19 -26.40 -17.77
CA LEU A 105 -3.89 -26.84 -17.28
C LEU A 105 -3.05 -27.47 -18.38
N ALA A 106 -3.62 -28.39 -19.16
CA ALA A 106 -2.95 -29.04 -20.28
C ALA A 106 -2.44 -28.04 -21.31
N ARG A 107 -3.29 -27.08 -21.71
CA ARG A 107 -2.91 -25.98 -22.62
C ARG A 107 -1.83 -25.08 -22.02
N TRP A 108 -1.92 -24.77 -20.74
CA TRP A 108 -0.93 -23.92 -20.06
C TRP A 108 0.46 -24.56 -19.99
N ARG A 109 0.52 -25.88 -19.85
CA ARG A 109 1.78 -26.62 -19.62
C ARG A 109 2.29 -27.43 -20.82
N GLY A 110 1.55 -27.46 -21.93
CA GLY A 110 1.98 -28.11 -23.16
C GLY A 110 1.91 -29.64 -23.13
N TRP A 111 1.07 -30.23 -22.26
CA TRP A 111 0.86 -31.69 -22.18
C TRP A 111 -0.61 -32.10 -22.41
N SER A 112 -0.90 -33.41 -22.36
CA SER A 112 -2.25 -33.93 -22.61
C SER A 112 -3.20 -33.72 -21.41
N VAL A 113 -4.50 -33.63 -21.70
CA VAL A 113 -5.56 -33.59 -20.67
C VAL A 113 -5.54 -34.85 -19.80
N ASP A 114 -5.29 -35.99 -20.44
CA ASP A 114 -5.22 -37.30 -19.73
C ASP A 114 -4.04 -37.29 -18.76
N TYR A 115 -2.90 -36.74 -19.12
CA TYR A 115 -1.79 -36.60 -18.20
C TYR A 115 -2.14 -35.70 -17.00
N SER A 116 -2.85 -34.57 -17.24
CA SER A 116 -3.35 -33.73 -16.14
C SER A 116 -4.28 -34.50 -15.18
N ARG A 117 -5.13 -35.37 -15.72
CA ARG A 117 -6.03 -36.21 -14.94
C ARG A 117 -5.28 -37.27 -14.15
N ASP A 118 -4.27 -37.91 -14.76
CA ASP A 118 -3.41 -38.87 -14.09
C ASP A 118 -2.63 -38.23 -12.92
N LEU A 119 -2.13 -36.99 -13.07
CA LEU A 119 -1.45 -36.26 -12.02
C LEU A 119 -2.40 -35.98 -10.84
N ALA A 120 -3.63 -35.61 -11.10
CA ALA A 120 -4.66 -35.43 -10.06
C ALA A 120 -5.01 -36.74 -9.36
N ALA A 121 -5.19 -37.82 -10.13
CA ALA A 121 -5.47 -39.15 -9.59
C ALA A 121 -4.31 -39.72 -8.77
N ALA A 122 -3.06 -39.38 -9.13
CA ALA A 122 -1.84 -39.72 -8.38
C ALA A 122 -1.62 -38.87 -7.12
N GLY A 123 -2.48 -37.90 -6.81
CA GLY A 123 -2.34 -37.03 -5.64
C GLY A 123 -1.29 -35.96 -5.75
N VAL A 124 -0.75 -35.67 -6.95
CA VAL A 124 0.35 -34.73 -7.14
C VAL A 124 -0.16 -33.30 -7.26
N ILE A 125 -1.28 -33.08 -7.93
CA ILE A 125 -1.90 -31.77 -8.12
C ILE A 125 -3.39 -31.82 -7.75
N GLY A 126 -3.93 -30.64 -7.42
CA GLY A 126 -5.34 -30.49 -7.08
C GLY A 126 -5.89 -29.12 -7.47
N LEU A 127 -7.16 -28.88 -7.12
CA LEU A 127 -7.85 -27.61 -7.34
C LEU A 127 -8.29 -27.01 -6.00
N HIS A 128 -7.93 -25.75 -5.75
CA HIS A 128 -8.34 -24.99 -4.58
C HIS A 128 -8.84 -23.61 -5.04
N ASP A 129 -10.08 -23.27 -4.70
CA ASP A 129 -10.76 -22.03 -5.12
C ASP A 129 -10.60 -21.73 -6.62
N GLY A 130 -10.83 -22.76 -7.45
CA GLY A 130 -10.72 -22.67 -8.90
C GLY A 130 -9.29 -22.55 -9.45
N ARG A 131 -8.25 -22.71 -8.61
CA ARG A 131 -6.84 -22.59 -8.99
C ARG A 131 -6.07 -23.88 -8.76
N VAL A 132 -5.07 -24.13 -9.59
CA VAL A 132 -4.21 -25.31 -9.46
C VAL A 132 -3.33 -25.17 -8.21
N CYS A 133 -3.19 -26.26 -7.46
CA CYS A 133 -2.37 -26.30 -6.26
C CYS A 133 -1.62 -27.60 -6.10
N PHE A 134 -0.55 -27.54 -5.29
CA PHE A 134 0.27 -28.68 -4.87
C PHE A 134 0.21 -28.85 -3.36
N PRO A 135 0.34 -30.09 -2.82
CA PRO A 135 0.33 -30.30 -1.39
C PRO A 135 1.60 -29.72 -0.73
N VAL A 136 1.47 -29.18 0.46
CA VAL A 136 2.58 -28.83 1.34
C VAL A 136 2.52 -29.75 2.54
N ALA A 137 3.48 -30.67 2.66
CA ALA A 137 3.53 -31.66 3.71
C ALA A 137 4.58 -31.31 4.78
N ASP A 138 4.35 -31.76 6.01
CA ASP A 138 5.35 -31.71 7.09
C ASP A 138 6.42 -32.79 6.94
N ALA A 139 7.33 -32.89 7.92
CA ALA A 139 8.39 -33.89 7.90
C ALA A 139 7.88 -35.34 8.01
N GLN A 140 6.64 -35.56 8.45
CA GLN A 140 5.96 -36.84 8.57
C GLN A 140 5.11 -37.16 7.32
N GLY A 141 5.07 -36.29 6.33
CA GLY A 141 4.31 -36.47 5.08
C GLY A 141 2.82 -36.09 5.20
N VAL A 142 2.39 -35.52 6.33
CA VAL A 142 1.01 -35.07 6.52
C VAL A 142 0.82 -33.73 5.80
N VAL A 143 -0.20 -33.62 4.94
CA VAL A 143 -0.48 -32.39 4.21
C VAL A 143 -1.06 -31.34 5.16
N ILE A 144 -0.32 -30.25 5.34
CA ILE A 144 -0.61 -29.15 6.26
C ILE A 144 -0.92 -27.83 5.54
N GLY A 145 -0.84 -27.83 4.23
CA GLY A 145 -1.08 -26.63 3.42
C GLY A 145 -1.09 -26.87 1.94
N ARG A 146 -1.19 -25.81 1.19
CA ARG A 146 -1.25 -25.81 -0.28
C ARG A 146 -0.32 -24.76 -0.86
N HIS A 147 0.38 -25.10 -1.95
CA HIS A 147 1.06 -24.14 -2.81
C HIS A 147 0.17 -23.87 -4.01
N VAL A 148 -0.48 -22.72 -4.04
CA VAL A 148 -1.53 -22.37 -5.02
C VAL A 148 -0.93 -21.52 -6.12
N PHE A 149 -1.32 -21.81 -7.39
CA PHE A 149 -0.86 -21.10 -8.58
C PHE A 149 -2.02 -20.35 -9.25
N GLN A 150 -1.76 -19.10 -9.58
CA GLN A 150 -2.68 -18.31 -10.38
C GLN A 150 -2.60 -18.72 -11.84
N TRP A 151 -3.74 -18.73 -12.52
CA TRP A 151 -3.78 -18.94 -13.96
C TRP A 151 -3.08 -17.79 -14.71
N PRO A 152 -2.38 -18.06 -15.84
CA PRO A 152 -1.59 -17.03 -16.55
C PRO A 152 -2.43 -15.84 -17.04
N ASP A 153 -3.69 -16.08 -17.37
CA ASP A 153 -4.67 -15.11 -17.87
C ASP A 153 -5.41 -14.34 -16.76
N MET A 154 -5.07 -14.58 -15.51
CA MET A 154 -5.66 -13.90 -14.35
C MET A 154 -4.66 -12.97 -13.68
N ALA A 155 -5.10 -11.77 -13.34
CA ALA A 155 -4.29 -10.81 -12.60
C ALA A 155 -4.04 -11.28 -11.14
N GLY A 156 -2.90 -10.92 -10.57
CA GLY A 156 -2.58 -11.13 -9.16
C GLY A 156 -1.24 -11.84 -8.93
N VAL A 157 -1.02 -12.29 -7.69
CA VAL A 157 0.20 -13.01 -7.29
C VAL A 157 0.26 -14.36 -8.01
N LYS A 158 1.37 -14.62 -8.69
CA LYS A 158 1.55 -15.82 -9.51
C LYS A 158 1.44 -17.13 -8.73
N ALA A 159 1.93 -17.16 -7.49
CA ALA A 159 1.84 -18.32 -6.60
C ALA A 159 1.96 -17.89 -5.14
N TRP A 160 1.30 -18.62 -4.21
CA TRP A 160 1.38 -18.38 -2.76
C TRP A 160 1.13 -19.66 -1.96
N TYR A 161 1.51 -19.67 -0.68
CA TYR A 161 1.25 -20.77 0.24
C TYR A 161 0.02 -20.47 1.12
N ALA A 162 -0.90 -21.44 1.21
CA ALA A 162 -2.15 -21.28 1.96
C ALA A 162 -2.52 -22.57 2.75
N PRO A 163 -2.48 -22.57 4.05
CA PRO A 163 -1.43 -22.06 4.93
C PRO A 163 -0.15 -22.90 4.80
N GLY A 164 0.98 -22.46 5.28
CA GLY A 164 2.19 -23.25 5.34
C GLY A 164 3.47 -22.53 4.93
N LYS A 165 4.58 -23.19 5.17
CA LYS A 165 5.93 -22.74 4.80
C LYS A 165 6.39 -23.52 3.57
N ASN A 166 7.41 -22.98 2.87
CA ASN A 166 8.04 -23.70 1.78
C ASN A 166 8.64 -25.02 2.28
N ALA A 167 8.09 -26.14 1.84
CA ALA A 167 8.60 -27.49 2.09
C ALA A 167 8.84 -28.21 0.76
N PRO A 168 9.88 -29.06 0.65
CA PRO A 168 10.12 -29.83 -0.55
C PRO A 168 8.92 -30.73 -0.90
N LEU A 169 8.71 -30.94 -2.21
CA LEU A 169 7.65 -31.83 -2.73
C LEU A 169 8.31 -33.11 -3.27
N LEU A 170 7.89 -34.23 -2.75
CA LEU A 170 8.30 -35.52 -3.26
C LEU A 170 7.28 -36.04 -4.27
N ILE A 171 7.74 -36.41 -5.46
CA ILE A 171 6.90 -36.95 -6.55
C ILE A 171 7.44 -38.33 -6.98
N GLY A 172 6.55 -39.33 -7.04
CA GLY A 172 6.91 -40.68 -7.48
C GLY A 172 7.37 -41.61 -6.37
N ALA A 173 7.31 -41.18 -5.11
CA ALA A 173 7.47 -42.05 -3.94
C ALA A 173 6.73 -41.49 -2.73
N ALA A 174 6.34 -42.33 -1.79
CA ALA A 174 5.76 -41.88 -0.51
C ALA A 174 6.84 -41.39 0.48
N SER A 175 8.06 -41.95 0.41
CA SER A 175 9.24 -41.53 1.16
C SER A 175 10.49 -41.91 0.39
N LEU A 176 11.64 -41.36 0.79
CA LEU A 176 12.94 -41.72 0.24
C LEU A 176 13.66 -42.83 1.01
N ALA A 177 13.03 -43.43 2.02
CA ALA A 177 13.58 -44.57 2.76
C ALA A 177 13.81 -45.75 1.82
N GLY A 178 15.06 -46.23 1.75
CA GLY A 178 15.47 -47.33 0.87
C GLY A 178 15.63 -46.96 -0.62
N VAL A 179 15.49 -45.69 -0.97
CA VAL A 179 15.72 -45.19 -2.34
C VAL A 179 17.23 -44.88 -2.50
N GLN A 180 17.86 -45.56 -3.44
CA GLN A 180 19.29 -45.38 -3.71
C GLN A 180 19.59 -44.12 -4.56
N SER A 181 18.64 -43.69 -5.39
CA SER A 181 18.88 -42.61 -6.34
C SER A 181 17.69 -41.63 -6.41
N CYS A 182 17.94 -40.32 -6.39
CA CYS A 182 16.92 -39.28 -6.41
C CYS A 182 17.24 -38.18 -7.41
N ASN A 183 16.22 -37.62 -8.05
CA ASN A 183 16.32 -36.38 -8.84
C ASN A 183 15.96 -35.20 -7.93
N VAL A 184 16.78 -34.16 -7.93
CA VAL A 184 16.47 -32.90 -7.23
C VAL A 184 16.33 -31.80 -8.28
N ILE A 185 15.26 -31.02 -8.18
CA ILE A 185 14.90 -29.99 -9.15
C ILE A 185 14.27 -28.79 -8.46
N GLU A 186 14.43 -27.61 -9.05
CA GLU A 186 13.93 -26.36 -8.46
C GLU A 186 12.40 -26.26 -8.57
N SER A 187 11.87 -26.49 -9.78
CA SER A 187 10.46 -26.22 -10.12
C SER A 187 9.66 -27.52 -10.21
N GLN A 188 8.47 -27.53 -9.60
CA GLN A 188 7.52 -28.64 -9.77
C GLN A 188 7.02 -28.78 -11.19
N TRP A 189 6.96 -27.68 -11.95
CA TRP A 189 6.49 -27.73 -13.34
C TRP A 189 7.49 -28.45 -14.24
N ASP A 190 8.80 -28.26 -14.02
CA ASP A 190 9.84 -28.97 -14.73
C ASP A 190 9.88 -30.45 -14.36
N ALA A 191 9.70 -30.75 -13.07
CA ALA A 191 9.57 -32.15 -12.64
C ALA A 191 8.43 -32.86 -13.38
N LEU A 192 7.28 -32.19 -13.51
CA LEU A 192 6.12 -32.75 -14.21
C LEU A 192 6.35 -32.83 -15.72
N ALA A 193 7.05 -31.88 -16.34
CA ALA A 193 7.42 -31.95 -17.75
C ALA A 193 8.35 -33.15 -18.03
N LEU A 194 9.37 -33.36 -17.18
CA LEU A 194 10.28 -34.51 -17.26
C LEU A 194 9.54 -35.85 -17.05
N LEU A 195 8.54 -35.86 -16.19
CA LEU A 195 7.70 -37.05 -15.94
C LEU A 195 6.72 -37.29 -17.09
N CYS A 196 6.18 -36.25 -17.71
CA CYS A 196 5.31 -36.36 -18.89
C CYS A 196 6.00 -37.12 -20.03
N VAL A 197 7.18 -36.64 -20.43
CA VAL A 197 7.93 -37.22 -21.54
C VAL A 197 8.43 -38.67 -21.27
N ARG A 198 8.52 -39.03 -19.99
CA ARG A 198 8.84 -40.41 -19.57
C ARG A 198 7.60 -41.31 -19.48
N GLY A 199 6.43 -40.83 -19.83
CA GLY A 199 5.17 -41.58 -19.80
C GLY A 199 4.73 -41.95 -18.40
N TRP A 200 5.09 -41.15 -17.37
CA TRP A 200 4.70 -41.44 -15.98
C TRP A 200 3.18 -41.26 -15.77
N ARG A 201 2.56 -42.22 -15.08
CA ARG A 201 1.12 -42.26 -14.81
C ARG A 201 0.84 -42.65 -13.34
N GLY A 202 1.55 -41.98 -12.41
CA GLY A 202 1.31 -42.19 -10.96
C GLY A 202 2.01 -43.38 -10.34
N LYS A 203 2.84 -44.14 -11.05
CA LYS A 203 3.58 -45.29 -10.51
C LYS A 203 4.75 -44.87 -9.65
N VAL A 204 5.14 -45.72 -8.67
CA VAL A 204 6.36 -45.51 -7.88
C VAL A 204 7.58 -45.52 -8.80
N LEU A 205 8.49 -44.60 -8.62
CA LEU A 205 9.71 -44.42 -9.41
C LEU A 205 10.91 -45.00 -8.66
N ASN A 206 11.78 -45.69 -9.38
CA ASN A 206 13.10 -46.09 -8.85
C ASN A 206 14.00 -44.87 -8.56
N ARG A 207 13.70 -43.75 -9.21
CA ARG A 207 14.38 -42.46 -9.02
C ARG A 207 13.34 -41.35 -8.94
N PRO A 208 12.75 -41.13 -7.75
CA PRO A 208 11.73 -40.10 -7.55
C PRO A 208 12.31 -38.67 -7.69
N PHE A 209 11.40 -37.70 -7.81
CA PHE A 209 11.75 -36.29 -7.85
C PHE A 209 11.51 -35.63 -6.50
N LEU A 210 12.49 -34.91 -6.00
CA LEU A 210 12.42 -34.04 -4.84
C LEU A 210 12.52 -32.57 -5.33
N VAL A 211 11.42 -31.87 -5.23
CA VAL A 211 11.29 -30.48 -5.74
C VAL A 211 11.50 -29.50 -4.62
N THR A 212 12.42 -28.55 -4.78
CA THR A 212 12.73 -27.53 -3.76
C THR A 212 11.77 -26.35 -3.74
N ARG A 213 10.99 -26.14 -4.82
CA ARG A 213 9.98 -25.08 -4.98
C ARG A 213 10.55 -23.67 -4.97
N GLY A 214 11.63 -23.47 -5.71
CA GLY A 214 12.33 -22.20 -5.90
C GLY A 214 13.77 -22.21 -5.41
N THR A 215 14.48 -21.12 -5.63
CA THR A 215 15.90 -20.94 -5.31
C THR A 215 16.22 -21.03 -3.81
N SER A 216 15.19 -20.87 -2.95
CA SER A 216 15.32 -20.97 -1.49
C SER A 216 15.20 -22.43 -1.06
N VAL A 217 16.34 -23.09 -0.86
CA VAL A 217 16.39 -24.52 -0.53
C VAL A 217 16.14 -24.72 0.98
N SER A 218 15.14 -25.54 1.32
CA SER A 218 14.81 -25.85 2.71
C SER A 218 15.87 -26.75 3.38
N PRO A 219 16.26 -26.52 4.65
CA PRO A 219 17.16 -27.42 5.38
C PRO A 219 16.65 -28.87 5.49
N MET A 220 15.34 -29.10 5.32
CA MET A 220 14.75 -30.43 5.25
C MET A 220 15.32 -31.30 4.11
N LEU A 221 15.93 -30.68 3.07
CA LEU A 221 16.57 -31.39 1.99
C LEU A 221 17.62 -32.40 2.51
N LYS A 222 18.42 -31.98 3.49
CA LYS A 222 19.48 -32.82 4.08
C LYS A 222 18.90 -34.08 4.75
N SER A 223 17.83 -33.93 5.54
CA SER A 223 17.19 -35.05 6.23
C SER A 223 16.41 -35.97 5.29
N LEU A 224 15.78 -35.40 4.25
CA LEU A 224 15.05 -36.19 3.25
C LEU A 224 15.96 -37.07 2.39
N LEU A 225 17.17 -36.55 2.06
CA LEU A 225 18.18 -37.29 1.27
C LEU A 225 19.05 -38.22 2.13
N ALA A 226 18.83 -38.30 3.45
CA ALA A 226 19.59 -39.22 4.31
C ALA A 226 19.34 -40.68 3.90
N GLY A 227 20.38 -41.37 3.42
CA GLY A 227 20.29 -42.74 2.87
C GLY A 227 20.26 -42.81 1.35
N VAL A 228 20.13 -41.70 0.64
CA VAL A 228 20.28 -41.67 -0.83
C VAL A 228 21.76 -41.65 -1.18
N GLU A 229 22.18 -42.48 -2.16
CA GLU A 229 23.55 -42.58 -2.58
C GLU A 229 23.88 -41.73 -3.84
N THR A 230 22.92 -41.62 -4.75
CA THR A 230 23.07 -40.89 -6.02
C THR A 230 22.04 -39.81 -6.15
N VAL A 231 22.48 -38.56 -6.42
CA VAL A 231 21.59 -37.40 -6.65
C VAL A 231 21.87 -36.76 -7.99
N LEU A 232 20.84 -36.53 -8.81
CA LEU A 232 20.88 -35.75 -10.03
C LEU A 232 20.23 -34.40 -9.78
N LEU A 233 21.00 -33.32 -9.93
CA LEU A 233 20.54 -31.93 -9.85
C LEU A 233 20.15 -31.45 -11.25
N TRP A 234 18.86 -31.25 -11.49
CA TRP A 234 18.32 -30.80 -12.77
C TRP A 234 18.27 -29.30 -12.81
N MET A 235 19.11 -28.70 -13.65
CA MET A 235 19.28 -27.26 -13.75
C MET A 235 18.25 -26.59 -14.63
N GLN A 236 18.03 -25.30 -14.39
CA GLN A 236 17.40 -24.35 -15.29
C GLN A 236 18.47 -23.44 -15.88
N HIS A 237 18.17 -22.74 -16.97
CA HIS A 237 19.03 -21.74 -17.55
C HIS A 237 18.42 -20.36 -17.31
N ASP A 238 18.85 -19.71 -16.24
CA ASP A 238 18.44 -18.35 -15.91
C ASP A 238 19.53 -17.38 -16.35
N GLU A 239 19.11 -16.29 -17.00
CA GLU A 239 20.01 -15.15 -17.20
C GLU A 239 20.33 -14.49 -15.85
N PRO A 240 21.57 -14.02 -15.65
CA PRO A 240 21.92 -13.29 -14.43
C PRO A 240 21.04 -12.05 -14.32
N LYS A 241 20.36 -11.89 -13.20
CA LYS A 241 19.47 -10.74 -12.93
C LYS A 241 20.23 -9.41 -12.87
N LYS A 242 21.53 -9.45 -12.70
CA LYS A 242 22.46 -8.31 -12.73
C LYS A 242 23.79 -8.80 -13.29
N GLU A 243 24.44 -7.96 -14.06
CA GLU A 243 25.78 -8.19 -14.57
C GLU A 243 26.74 -8.45 -13.40
N GLY A 244 27.54 -9.51 -13.48
CA GLY A 244 28.48 -9.92 -12.42
C GLY A 244 27.88 -10.74 -11.27
N LYS A 245 26.58 -11.07 -11.24
CA LYS A 245 26.01 -12.05 -10.30
C LYS A 245 25.85 -13.41 -10.95
N ALA A 246 26.04 -14.45 -10.15
CA ALA A 246 25.74 -15.81 -10.59
C ALA A 246 24.24 -15.92 -10.97
N PRO A 247 23.90 -16.65 -12.03
CA PRO A 247 22.51 -16.95 -12.35
C PRO A 247 21.77 -17.58 -11.16
N PRO A 248 20.47 -17.30 -10.96
CA PRO A 248 19.68 -17.88 -9.84
C PRO A 248 19.77 -19.41 -9.77
N ALA A 249 19.84 -20.07 -10.91
CA ALA A 249 20.01 -21.52 -10.99
C ALA A 249 21.36 -21.97 -10.40
N GLU A 250 22.43 -21.21 -10.58
CA GLU A 250 23.76 -21.51 -10.04
C GLU A 250 23.77 -21.30 -8.51
N GLU A 251 23.12 -20.25 -8.00
CA GLU A 251 22.93 -20.06 -6.56
C GLU A 251 22.11 -21.20 -5.93
N TRP A 252 21.08 -21.68 -6.63
CA TRP A 252 20.30 -22.82 -6.21
C TRP A 252 21.16 -24.08 -6.13
N LEU A 253 22.00 -24.33 -7.16
CA LEU A 253 22.93 -25.44 -7.19
C LEU A 253 23.86 -25.45 -5.97
N GLN A 254 24.49 -24.32 -5.66
CA GLN A 254 25.38 -24.17 -4.51
C GLN A 254 24.67 -24.45 -3.17
N ARG A 255 23.42 -23.97 -3.02
CA ARG A 255 22.61 -24.25 -1.83
C ARG A 255 22.25 -25.72 -1.71
N CYS A 256 21.95 -26.39 -2.81
CA CYS A 256 21.71 -27.83 -2.83
C CYS A 256 22.96 -28.61 -2.41
N ILE A 257 24.12 -28.30 -3.00
CA ILE A 257 25.41 -28.95 -2.68
C ILE A 257 25.74 -28.80 -1.17
N ALA A 258 25.53 -27.59 -0.61
CA ALA A 258 25.80 -27.32 0.79
C ALA A 258 24.91 -28.13 1.76
N LEU A 259 23.76 -28.61 1.31
CA LEU A 259 22.81 -29.41 2.10
C LEU A 259 22.88 -30.91 1.80
N MET A 260 23.80 -31.39 0.93
CA MET A 260 23.93 -32.81 0.62
C MET A 260 24.45 -33.58 1.85
N PRO A 261 23.78 -34.66 2.27
CA PRO A 261 24.24 -35.54 3.35
C PRO A 261 25.48 -36.32 2.89
N GLU A 262 26.25 -36.84 3.84
CA GLU A 262 27.46 -37.66 3.58
C GLU A 262 27.16 -38.95 2.82
N THR A 263 25.96 -39.47 2.95
CA THR A 263 25.48 -40.67 2.28
C THR A 263 25.42 -40.53 0.76
N VAL A 264 25.26 -39.32 0.22
CA VAL A 264 25.30 -39.10 -1.25
C VAL A 264 26.74 -39.23 -1.73
N ARG A 265 27.04 -40.25 -2.51
CA ARG A 265 28.39 -40.56 -3.06
C ARG A 265 28.51 -39.96 -4.45
N ASP A 266 27.46 -40.10 -5.26
CA ASP A 266 27.43 -39.63 -6.64
C ASP A 266 26.53 -38.43 -6.77
N LEU A 267 27.08 -37.27 -7.10
CA LEU A 267 26.33 -36.04 -7.33
C LEU A 267 26.55 -35.60 -8.79
N LYS A 268 25.42 -35.48 -9.55
CA LYS A 268 25.49 -35.10 -10.97
C LYS A 268 24.69 -33.84 -11.23
N ARG A 269 25.27 -32.93 -12.02
CA ARG A 269 24.56 -31.77 -12.61
C ARG A 269 24.01 -32.19 -13.97
N VAL A 270 22.76 -31.87 -14.24
CA VAL A 270 22.09 -32.13 -15.52
C VAL A 270 21.49 -30.81 -16.00
N ASP A 271 22.09 -30.25 -17.07
CA ASP A 271 21.66 -28.96 -17.60
C ASP A 271 20.51 -29.10 -18.58
N VAL A 272 19.65 -28.06 -18.65
CA VAL A 272 18.60 -27.99 -19.66
C VAL A 272 19.22 -27.82 -21.06
N ALA A 273 18.47 -28.25 -22.07
CA ALA A 273 18.93 -28.15 -23.47
C ALA A 273 19.25 -26.70 -23.85
N THR A 274 20.32 -26.49 -24.58
CA THR A 274 20.78 -25.16 -25.02
C THR A 274 19.70 -24.40 -25.78
N GLY A 275 19.51 -23.13 -25.43
CA GLY A 275 18.50 -22.25 -26.02
C GLY A 275 17.11 -22.29 -25.35
N PHE A 276 16.96 -23.05 -24.24
CA PHE A 276 15.74 -23.11 -23.45
C PHE A 276 16.02 -22.70 -22.01
N LYS A 277 15.05 -22.04 -21.41
CA LYS A 277 15.12 -21.59 -20.02
C LYS A 277 14.96 -22.74 -19.03
N ASP A 278 13.98 -23.58 -19.24
CA ASP A 278 13.62 -24.67 -18.35
C ASP A 278 13.05 -25.88 -19.13
N TRP A 279 12.85 -27.00 -18.44
CA TRP A 279 12.39 -28.22 -19.07
C TRP A 279 10.94 -28.17 -19.55
N ASN A 280 10.13 -27.33 -18.98
CA ASN A 280 8.77 -27.09 -19.44
C ASN A 280 8.77 -26.29 -20.77
N ASP A 281 9.70 -25.37 -20.94
CA ASP A 281 9.88 -24.65 -22.21
C ASP A 281 10.32 -25.60 -23.33
N VAL A 282 11.22 -26.56 -23.05
CA VAL A 282 11.61 -27.61 -24.02
C VAL A 282 10.38 -28.41 -24.45
N LEU A 283 9.56 -28.83 -23.49
CA LEU A 283 8.36 -29.61 -23.78
C LEU A 283 7.37 -28.82 -24.65
N HIS A 284 7.16 -27.56 -24.30
CA HIS A 284 6.25 -26.67 -25.03
C HIS A 284 6.67 -26.41 -26.47
N ALA A 285 7.97 -26.20 -26.69
CA ALA A 285 8.52 -25.86 -28.00
C ALA A 285 8.76 -27.08 -28.90
N GLN A 286 9.16 -28.23 -28.32
CA GLN A 286 9.67 -29.38 -29.07
C GLN A 286 8.71 -30.59 -29.04
N GLY A 287 7.73 -30.61 -28.14
CA GLY A 287 6.85 -31.75 -27.90
C GLY A 287 7.51 -32.94 -27.19
N GLU A 288 6.73 -33.94 -26.81
CA GLU A 288 7.17 -35.03 -25.90
C GLU A 288 8.35 -35.85 -26.46
N ALA A 289 8.32 -36.23 -27.74
CA ALA A 289 9.33 -37.10 -28.33
C ALA A 289 10.75 -36.47 -28.34
N LYS A 290 10.88 -35.24 -28.84
CA LYS A 290 12.15 -34.54 -28.90
C LYS A 290 12.64 -34.14 -27.51
N THR A 291 11.74 -33.75 -26.62
CA THR A 291 12.11 -33.47 -25.22
C THR A 291 12.66 -34.72 -24.55
N LEU A 292 12.10 -35.91 -24.82
CA LEU A 292 12.62 -37.17 -24.28
C LEU A 292 14.06 -37.43 -24.78
N GLU A 293 14.35 -37.11 -26.04
CA GLU A 293 15.72 -37.23 -26.60
C GLU A 293 16.69 -36.29 -25.87
N HIS A 294 16.30 -35.02 -25.67
CA HIS A 294 17.11 -34.04 -24.92
C HIS A 294 17.32 -34.49 -23.46
N VAL A 295 16.29 -35.00 -22.79
CA VAL A 295 16.40 -35.54 -21.44
C VAL A 295 17.36 -36.71 -21.34
N LYS A 296 17.35 -37.63 -22.32
CA LYS A 296 18.26 -38.77 -22.37
C LYS A 296 19.70 -38.33 -22.63
N ALA A 297 19.91 -37.37 -23.53
CA ALA A 297 21.23 -36.82 -23.84
C ALA A 297 21.82 -36.10 -22.61
N ALA A 298 21.06 -35.15 -22.02
CA ALA A 298 21.48 -34.41 -20.85
C ALA A 298 21.79 -35.30 -19.64
N ALA A 299 20.99 -36.35 -19.41
CA ALA A 299 21.24 -37.29 -18.30
C ALA A 299 22.50 -38.14 -18.54
N ARG A 300 22.91 -38.38 -19.78
CA ARG A 300 24.18 -39.10 -20.12
C ARG A 300 25.39 -38.19 -19.99
N GLU A 301 25.26 -36.94 -20.41
CA GLU A 301 26.31 -35.93 -20.44
C GLU A 301 26.51 -35.22 -19.10
N GLY A 302 25.63 -35.50 -18.13
CA GLY A 302 25.63 -34.83 -16.82
C GLY A 302 26.99 -34.83 -16.12
N LEU A 303 27.41 -33.66 -15.65
CA LEU A 303 28.70 -33.41 -15.04
C LEU A 303 28.77 -33.95 -13.60
N MET A 304 29.83 -34.71 -13.27
CA MET A 304 30.04 -35.15 -11.87
C MET A 304 30.55 -33.97 -11.03
N LEU A 305 29.96 -33.80 -9.87
CA LEU A 305 30.30 -32.71 -8.92
C LEU A 305 31.01 -33.27 -7.68
N GLU A 306 32.10 -32.65 -7.29
CA GLU A 306 32.83 -32.99 -6.06
C GLU A 306 32.21 -32.28 -4.85
N LYS A 307 31.96 -33.03 -3.77
CA LYS A 307 31.48 -32.45 -2.49
C LYS A 307 32.62 -31.64 -1.83
N GLY A 308 32.25 -30.47 -1.32
CA GLY A 308 33.14 -29.70 -0.45
C GLY A 308 34.08 -28.72 -1.16
N LYS A 309 34.18 -28.75 -2.49
CA LYS A 309 34.75 -27.64 -3.24
C LYS A 309 33.62 -26.85 -3.85
N ALA A 310 33.50 -25.56 -3.51
CA ALA A 310 32.77 -24.62 -4.33
C ALA A 310 33.36 -24.79 -5.74
N ALA A 311 32.53 -25.28 -6.67
CA ALA A 311 33.01 -25.56 -8.03
C ALA A 311 33.33 -24.25 -8.71
N ALA A 312 34.58 -23.85 -8.64
CA ALA A 312 35.18 -23.06 -9.65
C ALA A 312 35.52 -24.05 -10.78
N VAL A 313 34.61 -24.31 -11.68
CA VAL A 313 34.95 -24.92 -12.97
C VAL A 313 34.73 -23.86 -14.04
N VAL A 314 35.71 -23.02 -14.09
CA VAL A 314 36.28 -22.58 -15.35
C VAL A 314 37.72 -23.10 -15.28
N GLU A 315 38.10 -24.01 -16.11
CA GLU A 315 39.46 -24.27 -16.43
C GLU A 315 40.02 -22.98 -17.05
N VAL A 316 40.54 -22.10 -16.20
CA VAL A 316 41.36 -20.99 -16.65
C VAL A 316 42.70 -21.60 -16.93
N ILE A 317 43.04 -21.72 -18.22
CA ILE A 317 44.41 -21.81 -18.69
C ILE A 317 45.16 -20.71 -17.95
N HIS A 318 46.12 -21.11 -17.11
CA HIS A 318 47.02 -20.19 -16.43
C HIS A 318 47.81 -19.41 -17.46
N GLU A 319 47.34 -18.24 -17.82
CA GLU A 319 48.22 -17.16 -18.21
C GLU A 319 48.83 -16.55 -16.92
N PRO A 320 50.13 -16.16 -16.96
CA PRO A 320 50.74 -15.59 -15.75
C PRO A 320 49.99 -14.37 -15.26
N GLU A 321 49.81 -14.23 -13.92
CA GLU A 321 49.20 -13.11 -13.28
C GLU A 321 49.56 -11.79 -13.96
N PRO A 322 48.62 -11.02 -14.48
CA PRO A 322 48.91 -9.68 -14.94
C PRO A 322 49.31 -8.81 -13.75
N PRO A 323 50.22 -7.87 -13.93
CA PRO A 323 50.57 -6.92 -12.88
C PRO A 323 49.30 -6.16 -12.40
N PRO A 324 49.28 -5.64 -11.17
CA PRO A 324 48.08 -4.96 -10.64
C PRO A 324 47.62 -3.88 -11.62
N PRO A 325 46.29 -3.76 -11.88
CA PRO A 325 45.78 -2.88 -12.91
C PRO A 325 46.25 -1.44 -12.68
N ALA A 326 46.85 -0.87 -13.71
CA ALA A 326 47.28 0.52 -13.70
C ALA A 326 46.02 1.41 -13.51
N GLU A 327 46.18 2.58 -12.86
CA GLU A 327 45.12 3.58 -12.60
C GLU A 327 44.30 3.96 -13.85
N ALA A 328 44.73 3.57 -15.05
CA ALA A 328 44.02 3.83 -16.29
C ALA A 328 42.74 3.02 -16.53
N GLU A 329 42.48 1.93 -15.78
CA GLU A 329 41.33 1.01 -15.98
C GLU A 329 40.18 1.23 -15.02
N LEU A 330 40.25 2.21 -14.09
CA LEU A 330 39.15 2.52 -13.22
C LEU A 330 37.95 3.13 -14.00
N PRO A 331 36.72 2.74 -13.70
CA PRO A 331 35.56 3.29 -14.41
C PRO A 331 35.50 4.82 -14.27
N ILE A 332 35.15 5.50 -15.38
CA ILE A 332 34.90 6.95 -15.34
C ILE A 332 33.54 7.16 -14.65
N PRO A 333 33.52 7.95 -13.58
CA PRO A 333 32.26 8.23 -12.91
C PRO A 333 31.22 8.84 -13.85
N GLN A 334 30.03 8.27 -13.85
CA GLN A 334 28.89 8.76 -14.61
C GLN A 334 28.01 9.66 -13.73
N ALA A 335 27.32 10.61 -14.36
CA ALA A 335 26.37 11.45 -13.63
C ALA A 335 25.31 10.55 -12.95
N LEU A 336 25.06 10.83 -11.67
CA LEU A 336 23.96 10.16 -10.96
C LEU A 336 22.64 10.42 -11.71
N PRO A 337 21.72 9.45 -11.75
CA PRO A 337 20.44 9.62 -12.39
C PRO A 337 19.82 10.97 -12.01
N SER A 338 19.31 11.70 -13.01
CA SER A 338 18.68 12.99 -12.77
C SER A 338 17.54 12.80 -11.76
N SER A 339 17.43 13.76 -10.84
CA SER A 339 16.57 13.69 -9.67
C SER A 339 15.11 13.37 -10.07
N LEU A 340 14.28 14.22 -10.24
CA LEU A 340 12.84 14.01 -10.45
C LEU A 340 12.52 13.94 -11.95
N ALA A 341 11.56 13.11 -12.33
CA ALA A 341 11.00 13.20 -13.67
C ALA A 341 10.53 14.65 -13.94
N PRO A 342 10.82 15.22 -15.12
CA PRO A 342 10.40 16.58 -15.42
C PRO A 342 8.88 16.68 -15.36
N VAL A 343 8.37 17.83 -14.88
CA VAL A 343 6.94 18.14 -14.90
C VAL A 343 6.68 19.32 -15.80
N MET A 344 5.48 19.35 -16.35
CA MET A 344 4.99 20.49 -17.11
C MET A 344 4.91 21.72 -16.21
N ALA A 345 5.28 22.87 -16.73
CA ALA A 345 5.13 24.12 -15.99
C ALA A 345 3.64 24.47 -15.84
N PHE A 346 3.28 24.97 -14.66
CA PHE A 346 1.91 25.40 -14.39
C PHE A 346 1.65 26.73 -15.09
N ASP A 347 0.49 26.79 -15.76
CA ASP A 347 0.01 28.02 -16.38
C ASP A 347 -1.26 28.49 -15.64
N ASP A 348 -1.23 29.69 -15.09
CA ASP A 348 -2.33 30.26 -14.31
C ASP A 348 -3.58 30.54 -15.15
N ALA A 349 -3.46 30.59 -16.49
CA ALA A 349 -4.59 30.66 -17.42
C ALA A 349 -5.54 29.45 -17.34
N TRP A 350 -5.10 28.32 -16.78
CA TRP A 350 -5.96 27.15 -16.57
C TRP A 350 -6.90 27.30 -15.37
N MET A 351 -6.66 28.30 -14.51
CA MET A 351 -7.55 28.61 -13.41
C MET A 351 -8.84 29.29 -13.92
N PRO A 352 -9.95 29.17 -13.16
CA PRO A 352 -11.09 30.05 -13.35
C PRO A 352 -10.67 31.50 -13.29
N GLU A 353 -11.14 32.33 -14.23
CA GLU A 353 -10.76 33.75 -14.32
C GLU A 353 -11.06 34.50 -13.02
N THR A 354 -12.13 34.10 -12.36
CA THR A 354 -12.57 34.65 -11.07
C THR A 354 -11.63 34.37 -9.90
N LEU A 355 -10.91 33.25 -9.92
CA LEU A 355 -10.00 32.84 -8.85
C LEU A 355 -8.54 33.23 -9.12
N ARG A 356 -8.16 33.36 -10.39
CA ARG A 356 -6.79 33.54 -10.83
C ARG A 356 -6.07 34.72 -10.14
N PRO A 357 -6.61 35.94 -10.07
CA PRO A 357 -5.90 37.09 -9.48
C PRO A 357 -5.53 36.84 -7.99
N TRP A 358 -6.45 36.24 -7.23
CA TRP A 358 -6.24 35.93 -5.83
C TRP A 358 -5.17 34.84 -5.62
N LEU A 359 -5.17 33.80 -6.46
CA LEU A 359 -4.22 32.70 -6.34
C LEU A 359 -2.80 33.11 -6.75
N VAL A 360 -2.69 33.95 -7.80
CA VAL A 360 -1.41 34.54 -8.22
C VAL A 360 -0.87 35.47 -7.13
N ASP A 361 -1.72 36.26 -6.49
CA ASP A 361 -1.32 37.11 -5.35
C ASP A 361 -0.76 36.29 -4.17
N ILE A 362 -1.41 35.18 -3.84
CA ILE A 362 -0.92 34.25 -2.78
C ILE A 362 0.48 33.71 -3.17
N ALA A 363 0.61 33.20 -4.40
CA ALA A 363 1.85 32.59 -4.85
C ALA A 363 3.01 33.59 -4.92
N GLU A 364 2.74 34.81 -5.35
CA GLU A 364 3.74 35.90 -5.44
C GLU A 364 4.17 36.37 -4.05
N ARG A 365 3.23 36.70 -3.16
CA ARG A 365 3.56 37.16 -1.80
C ARG A 365 4.27 36.10 -0.97
N MET A 366 3.90 34.85 -1.13
CA MET A 366 4.52 33.73 -0.38
C MET A 366 5.74 33.16 -1.09
N GLN A 367 6.05 33.60 -2.31
CA GLN A 367 7.16 33.06 -3.10
C GLN A 367 7.13 31.52 -3.19
N CYS A 368 5.91 30.96 -3.32
CA CYS A 368 5.67 29.52 -3.48
C CYS A 368 5.25 29.19 -4.92
N PRO A 369 5.32 27.93 -5.35
CA PRO A 369 4.75 27.49 -6.61
C PRO A 369 3.24 27.78 -6.68
N ALA A 370 2.76 28.32 -7.80
CA ALA A 370 1.34 28.66 -7.99
C ALA A 370 0.42 27.42 -7.96
N ASP A 371 0.98 26.27 -8.23
CA ASP A 371 0.34 24.95 -8.14
C ASP A 371 -0.29 24.67 -6.77
N PHE A 372 0.40 25.09 -5.70
CA PHE A 372 -0.03 24.81 -4.33
C PHE A 372 -1.37 25.47 -4.00
N PRO A 373 -1.48 26.83 -4.11
CA PRO A 373 -2.77 27.46 -3.84
C PRO A 373 -3.84 27.08 -4.87
N ALA A 374 -3.45 26.81 -6.13
CA ALA A 374 -4.37 26.40 -7.19
C ALA A 374 -5.03 25.04 -6.90
N ALA A 375 -4.25 24.01 -6.64
CA ALA A 375 -4.78 22.68 -6.31
C ALA A 375 -5.63 22.72 -5.00
N ALA A 376 -5.20 23.49 -4.01
CA ALA A 376 -5.93 23.63 -2.75
C ALA A 376 -7.28 24.34 -2.95
N ALA A 377 -7.32 25.45 -3.67
CA ALA A 377 -8.55 26.19 -3.95
C ALA A 377 -9.54 25.39 -4.79
N MET A 378 -9.06 24.69 -5.82
CA MET A 378 -9.91 23.83 -6.66
C MET A 378 -10.49 22.67 -5.85
N THR A 379 -9.72 22.06 -4.94
CA THR A 379 -10.22 21.01 -4.04
C THR A 379 -11.23 21.58 -3.04
N ALA A 380 -10.98 22.74 -2.45
CA ALA A 380 -11.91 23.40 -1.53
C ALA A 380 -13.23 23.74 -2.22
N LEU A 381 -13.17 24.33 -3.40
CA LEU A 381 -14.35 24.68 -4.19
C LEU A 381 -15.15 23.43 -4.58
N SER A 382 -14.45 22.37 -5.00
CA SER A 382 -15.07 21.10 -5.32
C SER A 382 -15.82 20.49 -4.13
N SER A 383 -15.39 20.75 -2.88
CA SER A 383 -16.05 20.26 -1.67
C SER A 383 -17.34 21.01 -1.35
N VAL A 384 -17.41 22.31 -1.72
CA VAL A 384 -18.62 23.12 -1.55
C VAL A 384 -19.67 22.71 -2.58
N ILE A 385 -19.28 22.55 -3.83
CA ILE A 385 -20.17 22.08 -4.89
C ILE A 385 -20.60 20.63 -4.60
N GLY A 386 -19.63 19.75 -4.39
CA GLY A 386 -19.83 18.36 -3.97
C GLY A 386 -20.90 17.62 -4.78
N ARG A 387 -21.98 17.20 -4.09
CA ARG A 387 -23.13 16.49 -4.65
C ARG A 387 -24.33 17.41 -4.97
N ARG A 388 -24.18 18.73 -4.87
CA ARG A 388 -25.26 19.67 -5.27
C ARG A 388 -25.62 19.54 -6.74
N VAL A 389 -24.62 19.21 -7.55
CA VAL A 389 -24.73 18.97 -8.97
C VAL A 389 -23.94 17.74 -9.40
N ALA A 390 -24.26 17.26 -10.58
CA ALA A 390 -23.50 16.24 -11.27
C ALA A 390 -23.25 16.68 -12.72
N ILE A 391 -22.31 16.02 -13.39
CA ILE A 391 -22.11 16.13 -14.83
C ILE A 391 -22.35 14.78 -15.49
N GLN A 392 -23.16 14.75 -16.53
CA GLN A 392 -23.33 13.63 -17.42
C GLN A 392 -22.18 13.64 -18.43
N ALA A 393 -21.27 12.66 -18.29
CA ALA A 393 -20.05 12.62 -19.09
C ALA A 393 -20.25 12.22 -20.56
N LYS A 394 -21.35 11.55 -20.88
CA LYS A 394 -21.70 11.13 -22.24
C LYS A 394 -23.09 11.64 -22.63
N GLU A 395 -23.25 11.90 -23.89
CA GLU A 395 -24.49 12.43 -24.44
C GLU A 395 -25.70 11.51 -24.24
N HIS A 396 -25.55 10.20 -24.46
CA HIS A 396 -26.66 9.25 -24.44
C HIS A 396 -26.63 8.30 -23.23
N ASP A 397 -25.51 8.16 -22.55
CA ASP A 397 -25.35 7.31 -21.39
C ASP A 397 -25.68 8.09 -20.10
N THR A 398 -26.96 8.23 -19.82
CA THR A 398 -27.47 8.95 -18.64
C THR A 398 -27.12 8.29 -17.32
N GLY A 399 -26.71 7.02 -17.35
CA GLY A 399 -26.26 6.29 -16.16
C GLY A 399 -24.86 6.67 -15.71
N TRP A 400 -24.07 7.33 -16.56
CA TRP A 400 -22.74 7.78 -16.20
C TRP A 400 -22.72 9.27 -15.85
N THR A 401 -22.93 9.57 -14.60
CA THR A 401 -22.81 10.92 -14.01
C THR A 401 -21.61 10.97 -13.07
N GLU A 402 -20.97 12.14 -12.91
CA GLU A 402 -19.89 12.33 -11.91
C GLU A 402 -20.18 13.55 -11.04
N HIS A 403 -19.85 13.44 -9.75
CA HIS A 403 -19.95 14.53 -8.78
C HIS A 403 -18.65 15.30 -8.66
N CYS A 404 -18.74 16.54 -8.17
CA CYS A 404 -17.61 17.47 -8.15
C CYS A 404 -16.60 17.23 -7.02
N ASN A 405 -16.84 16.31 -6.09
CA ASN A 405 -15.91 16.05 -4.99
C ASN A 405 -14.57 15.49 -5.52
N LEU A 406 -13.49 16.24 -5.35
CA LEU A 406 -12.13 15.91 -5.81
C LEU A 406 -11.18 15.76 -4.61
N TRP A 407 -10.13 14.98 -4.81
CA TRP A 407 -9.06 14.78 -3.83
C TRP A 407 -7.78 15.41 -4.31
N GLY A 408 -7.22 16.32 -3.49
CA GLY A 408 -6.01 17.08 -3.75
C GLY A 408 -4.86 16.68 -2.82
N LEU A 409 -3.65 16.66 -3.36
CA LEU A 409 -2.42 16.38 -2.61
C LEU A 409 -1.32 17.33 -3.04
N VAL A 410 -0.75 18.06 -2.08
CA VAL A 410 0.37 18.98 -2.31
C VAL A 410 1.65 18.35 -1.80
N VAL A 411 2.56 18.04 -2.71
CA VAL A 411 3.83 17.40 -2.40
C VAL A 411 4.95 18.42 -2.46
N GLY A 412 5.76 18.49 -1.42
CA GLY A 412 6.90 19.41 -1.40
C GLY A 412 7.81 19.16 -0.19
N ASP A 413 9.03 19.64 -0.27
CA ASP A 413 10.03 19.49 0.79
C ASP A 413 9.66 20.26 2.08
N PRO A 414 10.26 19.92 3.23
CA PRO A 414 10.19 20.76 4.41
C PRO A 414 10.65 22.20 4.07
N GLY A 415 9.87 23.20 4.50
CA GLY A 415 10.18 24.62 4.21
C GLY A 415 9.67 25.14 2.86
N SER A 416 9.05 24.33 2.00
CA SER A 416 8.48 24.77 0.71
C SER A 416 7.17 25.57 0.83
N LEU A 417 6.83 26.04 2.02
CA LEU A 417 5.65 26.88 2.32
C LEU A 417 4.29 26.21 2.03
N LYS A 418 4.22 24.87 1.99
CA LYS A 418 2.97 24.12 1.80
C LYS A 418 1.89 24.57 2.77
N SER A 419 2.14 24.43 4.07
CA SER A 419 1.14 24.71 5.13
C SER A 419 0.61 26.15 5.10
N PRO A 420 1.43 27.20 5.01
CA PRO A 420 0.94 28.56 4.88
C PRO A 420 0.08 28.77 3.64
N THR A 421 0.48 28.19 2.52
CA THR A 421 -0.22 28.31 1.25
C THR A 421 -1.58 27.58 1.27
N LEU A 422 -1.63 26.36 1.80
CA LEU A 422 -2.88 25.61 1.97
C LEU A 422 -3.85 26.39 2.89
N GLN A 423 -3.34 26.97 3.96
CA GLN A 423 -4.15 27.76 4.88
C GLN A 423 -4.69 29.04 4.25
N ALA A 424 -3.90 29.72 3.41
CA ALA A 424 -4.33 30.90 2.68
C ALA A 424 -5.42 30.55 1.66
N ALA A 425 -5.23 29.47 0.90
CA ALA A 425 -6.20 29.00 -0.08
C ALA A 425 -7.52 28.48 0.55
N LEU A 426 -7.48 28.01 1.79
CA LEU A 426 -8.67 27.54 2.52
C LEU A 426 -9.36 28.65 3.31
N ARG A 427 -8.86 29.87 3.28
CA ARG A 427 -9.43 30.99 4.08
C ARG A 427 -10.91 31.25 3.82
N PRO A 428 -11.42 31.26 2.57
CA PRO A 428 -12.85 31.43 2.30
C PRO A 428 -13.70 30.36 3.00
N LEU A 429 -13.28 29.09 2.85
CA LEU A 429 -14.01 27.94 3.43
C LEU A 429 -13.98 27.96 4.97
N ARG A 430 -12.88 28.37 5.58
CA ARG A 430 -12.77 28.53 7.06
C ARG A 430 -13.66 29.62 7.60
N ARG A 431 -13.83 30.71 6.87
CA ARG A 431 -14.76 31.79 7.24
C ARG A 431 -16.19 31.30 7.22
N MET A 432 -16.56 30.53 6.18
CA MET A 432 -17.88 29.90 6.08
C MET A 432 -18.12 28.89 7.22
N GLU A 433 -17.12 28.09 7.56
CA GLU A 433 -17.21 27.16 8.72
C GLU A 433 -17.47 27.95 10.03
N ALA A 434 -16.68 28.97 10.30
CA ALA A 434 -16.82 29.78 11.51
C ALA A 434 -18.21 30.47 11.60
N GLU A 435 -18.70 30.98 10.47
CA GLU A 435 -20.04 31.56 10.38
C GLU A 435 -21.14 30.53 10.61
N SER A 436 -21.00 29.34 10.02
CA SER A 436 -21.95 28.24 10.22
C SER A 436 -22.02 27.80 11.67
N VAL A 437 -20.86 27.61 12.32
CA VAL A 437 -20.80 27.25 13.75
C VAL A 437 -21.46 28.32 14.61
N ARG A 438 -21.20 29.60 14.35
CA ARG A 438 -21.83 30.72 15.08
C ARG A 438 -23.34 30.71 14.91
N LYS A 439 -23.86 30.63 13.70
CA LYS A 439 -25.31 30.55 13.42
C LYS A 439 -25.99 29.36 14.10
N HIS A 440 -25.34 28.20 14.09
CA HIS A 440 -25.82 27.01 14.75
C HIS A 440 -25.88 27.20 16.28
N GLN A 441 -24.84 27.80 16.89
CA GLN A 441 -24.85 28.09 18.33
C GLN A 441 -25.97 29.07 18.73
N GLU A 442 -26.20 30.12 17.94
CA GLU A 442 -27.26 31.09 18.14
C GLU A 442 -28.65 30.41 18.04
N ALA A 443 -28.84 29.57 17.01
CA ALA A 443 -30.07 28.80 16.83
C ALA A 443 -30.31 27.80 17.99
N GLU A 444 -29.27 27.11 18.43
CA GLU A 444 -29.34 26.20 19.58
C GLU A 444 -29.69 26.91 20.89
N GLN A 445 -29.14 28.09 21.15
CA GLN A 445 -29.49 28.89 22.31
C GLN A 445 -30.94 29.37 22.24
N GLY A 446 -31.40 29.82 21.05
CA GLY A 446 -32.78 30.17 20.81
C GLY A 446 -33.72 28.99 21.08
N ARG A 447 -33.42 27.81 20.56
CA ARG A 447 -34.17 26.57 20.77
C ARG A 447 -34.23 26.20 22.26
N LYS A 448 -33.09 26.22 22.96
CA LYS A 448 -33.06 25.94 24.41
C LYS A 448 -33.94 26.90 25.21
N THR A 449 -33.91 28.18 24.87
CA THR A 449 -34.74 29.19 25.48
C THR A 449 -36.24 28.90 25.24
N GLU A 450 -36.60 28.53 24.01
CA GLU A 450 -37.99 28.23 23.65
C GLU A 450 -38.50 26.94 24.34
N LEU A 451 -37.62 25.90 24.41
CA LEU A 451 -37.92 24.68 25.17
C LEU A 451 -38.19 24.97 26.65
N VAL A 452 -37.42 25.87 27.28
CA VAL A 452 -37.63 26.25 28.67
C VAL A 452 -38.97 26.96 28.82
N LYS A 453 -39.32 27.89 27.91
CA LYS A 453 -40.62 28.59 27.94
C LYS A 453 -41.76 27.60 27.73
N THR A 454 -41.69 26.72 26.74
CA THR A 454 -42.71 25.70 26.46
C THR A 454 -42.90 24.79 27.67
N LYS A 455 -41.78 24.35 28.31
CA LYS A 455 -41.84 23.55 29.51
C LYS A 455 -42.53 24.30 30.67
N MET A 456 -42.21 25.58 30.90
CA MET A 456 -42.85 26.41 31.92
C MET A 456 -44.34 26.60 31.66
N MET A 457 -44.72 26.83 30.38
CA MET A 457 -46.13 26.94 29.99
C MET A 457 -46.88 25.63 30.21
N ARG A 458 -46.28 24.52 29.88
CA ARG A 458 -46.84 23.18 30.07
C ARG A 458 -46.99 22.82 31.55
N ASP A 459 -46.00 23.14 32.39
CA ASP A 459 -46.06 22.95 33.84
C ASP A 459 -47.16 23.83 34.48
N ALA A 460 -47.34 25.06 34.00
CA ALA A 460 -48.40 25.94 34.42
C ALA A 460 -49.80 25.40 34.01
N ALA A 461 -49.97 25.01 32.76
CA ALA A 461 -51.22 24.41 32.26
C ALA A 461 -51.56 23.11 33.00
N ALA A 462 -50.55 22.26 33.28
CA ALA A 462 -50.76 21.03 34.06
C ALA A 462 -51.23 21.30 35.48
N LYS A 463 -50.69 22.34 36.13
CA LYS A 463 -51.16 22.78 37.47
C LYS A 463 -52.61 23.30 37.44
N GLU A 464 -52.98 24.08 36.44
CA GLU A 464 -54.31 24.55 36.25
C GLU A 464 -55.30 23.42 35.93
N ALA A 465 -54.93 22.51 35.02
CA ALA A 465 -55.70 21.32 34.70
C ALA A 465 -55.93 20.44 35.95
N ALA A 466 -54.92 20.21 36.76
CA ALA A 466 -55.03 19.45 37.99
C ALA A 466 -55.95 20.14 39.02
N LYS A 467 -55.95 21.48 39.11
CA LYS A 467 -56.83 22.27 39.95
C LYS A 467 -58.27 22.20 39.46
N ALA A 468 -58.54 22.28 38.17
CA ALA A 468 -59.84 22.16 37.56
C ALA A 468 -60.45 20.76 37.78
N ILE A 469 -59.67 19.70 37.63
CA ILE A 469 -60.06 18.32 37.90
C ILE A 469 -60.49 18.16 39.40
N ARG A 470 -59.68 18.68 40.33
CA ARG A 470 -60.01 18.65 41.77
C ARG A 470 -61.29 19.37 42.10
N ASN A 471 -61.60 20.42 41.35
CA ASN A 471 -62.83 21.23 41.58
C ASN A 471 -64.08 20.70 40.82
N GLY A 472 -64.03 19.50 40.28
CA GLY A 472 -65.13 18.86 39.55
C GLY A 472 -65.40 19.41 38.14
N LYS A 473 -64.52 20.25 37.60
CA LYS A 473 -64.55 20.84 36.25
C LYS A 473 -63.66 20.19 35.27
N GLY A 474 -63.44 18.90 35.45
CA GLY A 474 -62.49 18.15 34.60
C GLY A 474 -62.91 18.00 33.12
N ALA A 475 -64.22 18.06 32.84
CA ALA A 475 -64.72 17.95 31.46
C ALA A 475 -64.41 19.20 30.58
N ASP A 476 -64.20 20.36 31.26
CA ASP A 476 -63.91 21.62 30.56
C ASP A 476 -62.41 21.91 30.36
N VAL A 477 -61.54 20.96 30.71
CA VAL A 477 -60.09 21.14 30.59
C VAL A 477 -59.63 20.82 29.19
N ASP A 478 -59.04 21.80 28.50
CA ASP A 478 -58.35 21.60 27.22
C ASP A 478 -57.00 21.00 27.48
N PHE A 479 -56.84 19.71 27.17
CA PHE A 479 -55.59 18.98 27.24
C PHE A 479 -54.70 19.20 26.03
N THR A 480 -55.14 19.94 25.00
CA THR A 480 -54.36 20.14 23.75
C THR A 480 -53.01 20.77 24.04
N ALA A 481 -52.95 21.74 24.95
CA ALA A 481 -51.70 22.37 25.39
C ALA A 481 -50.75 21.43 26.16
N LEU A 482 -51.28 20.35 26.77
CA LEU A 482 -50.51 19.34 27.50
C LEU A 482 -50.01 18.20 26.57
N ILE A 483 -50.75 17.96 25.47
CA ILE A 483 -50.51 16.89 24.52
C ILE A 483 -49.75 17.42 23.30
N SER A 484 -49.65 18.76 23.13
CA SER A 484 -48.85 19.34 22.06
C SER A 484 -47.46 18.69 22.08
N ASN A 485 -47.22 17.80 21.15
CA ASN A 485 -45.92 17.16 20.98
C ASN A 485 -44.89 18.27 20.98
N ASP A 486 -43.81 18.04 21.74
CA ASP A 486 -42.57 18.79 21.56
C ASP A 486 -42.04 18.52 20.09
N GLY A 487 -42.79 19.09 19.11
CA GLY A 487 -42.47 18.97 17.69
C GLY A 487 -41.16 19.66 17.30
N THR A 488 -40.24 19.80 18.25
CA THR A 488 -39.01 20.55 18.10
C THR A 488 -37.77 19.77 18.54
N ASP A 489 -37.90 18.44 18.60
CA ASP A 489 -36.71 17.61 18.83
C ASP A 489 -35.79 17.42 17.57
N GLU A 490 -36.15 18.04 16.46
CA GLU A 490 -35.26 18.09 15.32
C GLU A 490 -34.11 19.06 15.60
N GLU A 491 -32.96 18.49 15.97
CA GLU A 491 -31.71 19.23 16.03
C GLU A 491 -31.43 19.85 14.66
N THR A 492 -31.28 21.17 14.58
CA THR A 492 -30.83 21.83 13.36
C THR A 492 -29.45 21.31 13.02
N PRO A 493 -29.26 20.59 11.89
CA PRO A 493 -27.97 19.98 11.59
C PRO A 493 -26.93 21.07 11.39
N LEU A 494 -25.77 20.91 12.01
CA LEU A 494 -24.62 21.80 11.80
C LEU A 494 -24.02 21.57 10.40
N ARG A 495 -23.99 22.63 9.58
CA ARG A 495 -23.25 22.59 8.31
C ARG A 495 -21.76 22.63 8.59
N ARG A 496 -21.05 21.51 8.29
CA ARG A 496 -19.63 21.33 8.42
C ARG A 496 -18.96 21.38 7.05
N PHE A 497 -18.09 22.38 6.86
CA PHE A 497 -17.32 22.52 5.63
C PHE A 497 -15.99 21.79 5.70
N ILE A 498 -15.36 21.75 6.90
CA ILE A 498 -14.04 21.17 7.11
C ILE A 498 -14.08 20.18 8.28
N VAL A 499 -13.45 19.03 8.11
CA VAL A 499 -13.12 18.06 9.15
C VAL A 499 -11.63 17.76 9.13
N ASN A 500 -11.00 17.67 10.31
CA ASN A 500 -9.54 17.45 10.41
C ASN A 500 -9.20 16.10 11.03
N ASP A 501 -9.81 15.78 12.16
CA ASP A 501 -9.64 14.52 12.89
C ASP A 501 -11.00 13.86 13.08
N PHE A 502 -11.10 12.58 12.72
CA PHE A 502 -12.35 11.87 12.73
C PHE A 502 -12.19 10.35 12.88
N SER A 503 -13.07 9.74 13.62
CA SER A 503 -13.35 8.30 13.54
C SER A 503 -14.35 8.02 12.42
N LEU A 504 -14.50 6.74 12.07
CA LEU A 504 -15.52 6.30 11.11
C LEU A 504 -16.91 6.80 11.47
N GLU A 505 -17.28 6.70 12.74
CA GLU A 505 -18.59 7.10 13.25
C GLU A 505 -18.81 8.61 13.22
N ALA A 506 -17.79 9.37 13.62
CA ALA A 506 -17.86 10.83 13.60
C ALA A 506 -17.98 11.37 12.17
N LEU A 507 -17.19 10.81 11.24
CA LEU A 507 -17.27 11.19 9.84
C LEU A 507 -18.61 10.80 9.22
N GLY A 508 -19.13 9.61 9.56
CA GLY A 508 -20.46 9.17 9.12
C GLY A 508 -21.57 10.10 9.59
N GLU A 509 -21.54 10.58 10.83
CA GLU A 509 -22.52 11.52 11.34
C GLU A 509 -22.42 12.89 10.68
N VAL A 510 -21.19 13.38 10.44
CA VAL A 510 -20.99 14.61 9.68
C VAL A 510 -21.55 14.48 8.27
N MET A 511 -21.30 13.39 7.57
CA MET A 511 -21.81 13.19 6.21
C MET A 511 -23.32 13.02 6.15
N ARG A 512 -23.92 12.36 7.15
CA ARG A 512 -25.38 12.24 7.28
C ARG A 512 -26.04 13.62 7.35
N SER A 513 -25.44 14.52 8.13
CA SER A 513 -25.91 15.90 8.28
C SER A 513 -25.50 16.84 7.14
N ASN A 514 -24.56 16.40 6.28
CA ASN A 514 -23.98 17.19 5.18
C ASN A 514 -23.97 16.42 3.87
N PRO A 515 -25.12 16.05 3.31
CA PRO A 515 -25.21 15.17 2.12
C PRO A 515 -24.61 15.79 0.86
N CYS A 516 -24.47 17.12 0.79
CA CYS A 516 -23.84 17.81 -0.32
C CYS A 516 -22.32 17.67 -0.34
N GLY A 517 -21.70 17.27 0.78
CA GLY A 517 -20.27 17.04 0.89
C GLY A 517 -19.58 17.91 1.93
N THR A 518 -18.37 17.51 2.27
CA THR A 518 -17.46 18.19 3.20
C THR A 518 -16.00 17.95 2.77
N LEU A 519 -15.08 18.76 3.29
CA LEU A 519 -13.64 18.63 3.04
C LEU A 519 -12.95 18.00 4.24
N ALA A 520 -12.29 16.85 4.06
CA ALA A 520 -11.30 16.37 5.01
C ALA A 520 -9.94 17.06 4.71
N PHE A 521 -9.51 17.88 5.64
CA PHE A 521 -8.25 18.61 5.51
C PHE A 521 -7.24 18.17 6.55
N ASN A 522 -6.06 17.76 6.10
CA ASN A 522 -4.92 17.46 6.94
C ASN A 522 -3.68 18.17 6.40
N ASP A 523 -3.13 19.09 7.18
CA ASP A 523 -1.94 19.83 6.81
C ASP A 523 -0.74 18.90 6.52
N GLU A 524 -0.59 17.83 7.31
CA GLU A 524 0.32 16.71 7.04
C GLU A 524 -0.51 15.40 6.95
N ILE A 525 -0.86 15.00 5.73
CA ILE A 525 -1.77 13.86 5.50
C ILE A 525 -1.15 12.50 5.83
N ALA A 526 0.16 12.44 6.03
CA ALA A 526 0.87 11.21 6.39
C ALA A 526 0.27 10.52 7.62
N GLY A 527 -0.19 11.30 8.60
CA GLY A 527 -0.86 10.77 9.79
C GLY A 527 -2.16 10.04 9.47
N LEU A 528 -2.98 10.59 8.58
CA LEU A 528 -4.22 9.95 8.11
C LEU A 528 -3.91 8.69 7.31
N LEU A 529 -2.96 8.74 6.37
CA LEU A 529 -2.56 7.57 5.58
C LEU A 529 -2.06 6.44 6.48
N ALA A 530 -1.19 6.74 7.45
CA ALA A 530 -0.70 5.77 8.43
C ALA A 530 -1.82 5.22 9.33
N LEU A 531 -2.81 6.03 9.69
CA LEU A 531 -4.00 5.59 10.44
C LEU A 531 -4.80 4.56 9.64
N LEU A 532 -4.97 4.79 8.33
CA LEU A 532 -5.73 3.90 7.44
C LEU A 532 -5.02 2.56 7.18
N GLU A 533 -3.71 2.46 7.37
CA GLU A 533 -2.94 1.22 7.26
C GLU A 533 -2.96 0.38 8.55
N ARG A 534 -3.36 0.95 9.68
CA ARG A 534 -3.40 0.22 10.97
C ARG A 534 -4.47 -0.86 10.97
N GLU A 535 -4.13 -1.98 11.56
CA GLU A 535 -5.08 -3.07 11.83
C GLU A 535 -6.26 -2.55 12.66
N GLY A 536 -7.49 -2.84 12.21
CA GLY A 536 -8.74 -2.34 12.82
C GLY A 536 -9.38 -1.14 12.09
N ASN A 537 -8.68 -0.45 11.21
CA ASN A 537 -9.20 0.72 10.47
C ASN A 537 -9.62 0.42 9.03
N GLN A 538 -9.74 -0.87 8.66
CA GLN A 538 -10.14 -1.28 7.31
C GLN A 538 -11.52 -0.72 6.92
N SER A 539 -12.45 -0.63 7.88
CA SER A 539 -13.79 -0.06 7.66
C SER A 539 -13.74 1.44 7.37
N LEU A 540 -12.90 2.21 8.08
CA LEU A 540 -12.69 3.63 7.79
C LEU A 540 -12.07 3.82 6.40
N ARG A 541 -11.08 2.99 6.05
CA ARG A 541 -10.46 3.01 4.73
C ARG A 541 -11.46 2.71 3.62
N ALA A 542 -12.26 1.65 3.77
CA ALA A 542 -13.33 1.29 2.83
C ALA A 542 -14.36 2.40 2.68
N PHE A 543 -14.76 3.05 3.79
CA PHE A 543 -15.69 4.18 3.78
C PHE A 543 -15.12 5.38 3.02
N LEU A 544 -13.85 5.74 3.21
CA LEU A 544 -13.21 6.81 2.44
C LEU A 544 -13.17 6.51 0.94
N LEU A 545 -12.81 5.27 0.57
CA LEU A 545 -12.78 4.84 -0.83
C LEU A 545 -14.16 4.92 -1.49
N LEU A 546 -15.23 4.59 -0.75
CA LEU A 546 -16.61 4.72 -1.18
C LEU A 546 -17.01 6.20 -1.32
N ALA A 547 -16.67 7.03 -0.33
CA ALA A 547 -17.02 8.45 -0.29
C ALA A 547 -16.37 9.28 -1.41
N TRP A 548 -15.29 8.76 -2.04
CA TRP A 548 -14.70 9.36 -3.23
C TRP A 548 -15.65 9.36 -4.43
N SER A 549 -16.54 8.36 -4.55
CA SER A 549 -17.52 8.34 -5.67
C SER A 549 -18.55 9.46 -5.56
N GLY A 550 -18.95 9.82 -4.35
CA GLY A 550 -20.03 10.77 -4.07
C GLY A 550 -21.44 10.22 -4.33
N LYS A 551 -21.56 8.93 -4.70
CA LYS A 551 -22.79 8.30 -5.17
C LYS A 551 -23.41 7.34 -4.16
N GLU A 552 -22.56 6.53 -3.51
CA GLU A 552 -23.00 5.39 -2.72
C GLU A 552 -23.30 5.75 -1.28
N GLY A 553 -24.25 5.03 -0.69
CA GLY A 553 -24.57 5.13 0.73
C GLY A 553 -23.74 4.17 1.57
N PHE A 554 -23.75 4.40 2.88
CA PHE A 554 -23.08 3.54 3.85
C PHE A 554 -23.95 3.35 5.09
N THR A 555 -24.07 2.13 5.58
CA THR A 555 -24.86 1.80 6.77
C THR A 555 -23.93 1.38 7.92
N PHE A 556 -24.15 1.96 9.08
CA PHE A 556 -23.46 1.64 10.32
C PHE A 556 -24.38 0.80 11.21
N ASP A 557 -24.02 -0.45 11.45
CA ASP A 557 -24.73 -1.31 12.40
C ASP A 557 -24.02 -1.29 13.75
N ARG A 558 -24.63 -0.70 14.76
CA ARG A 558 -24.08 -0.63 16.12
C ARG A 558 -25.08 -1.14 17.16
N ILE A 559 -24.61 -2.08 17.99
CA ILE A 559 -25.42 -2.77 19.01
C ILE A 559 -26.11 -1.80 19.97
N MET A 560 -25.51 -0.65 20.28
CA MET A 560 -26.00 0.28 21.30
C MET A 560 -26.74 1.52 20.75
N ARG A 561 -26.63 1.86 19.46
CA ARG A 561 -27.16 3.10 18.88
C ARG A 561 -28.11 2.90 17.69
N GLY A 562 -28.46 1.66 17.37
CA GLY A 562 -29.28 1.31 16.21
C GLY A 562 -28.60 1.48 14.86
N ILE A 563 -29.38 1.29 13.81
CA ILE A 563 -28.92 1.41 12.41
C ILE A 563 -28.81 2.89 12.06
N ARG A 564 -27.65 3.35 11.64
CA ARG A 564 -27.43 4.69 11.11
C ARG A 564 -27.02 4.58 9.65
N ARG A 565 -27.68 5.31 8.79
CA ARG A 565 -27.42 5.29 7.34
C ARG A 565 -27.00 6.68 6.85
N VAL A 566 -25.95 6.70 6.07
CA VAL A 566 -25.55 7.82 5.21
C VAL A 566 -26.05 7.47 3.82
N ASP A 567 -27.02 8.20 3.30
CA ASP A 567 -27.60 7.87 1.99
C ASP A 567 -26.60 8.08 0.87
N HIS A 568 -25.80 9.13 0.96
CA HIS A 568 -24.76 9.45 -0.04
C HIS A 568 -23.53 9.99 0.67
N ALA A 569 -22.45 9.23 0.61
CA ALA A 569 -21.17 9.67 1.15
C ALA A 569 -20.41 10.48 0.10
N CYS A 570 -20.24 11.78 0.34
CA CYS A 570 -19.55 12.70 -0.56
C CYS A 570 -18.42 13.41 0.19
N LEU A 571 -17.17 13.08 -0.11
CA LEU A 571 -16.00 13.62 0.57
C LEU A 571 -14.95 14.12 -0.44
N SER A 572 -14.53 15.36 -0.25
CA SER A 572 -13.26 15.86 -0.80
C SER A 572 -12.16 15.69 0.24
N VAL A 573 -10.94 15.46 -0.20
CA VAL A 573 -9.77 15.34 0.69
C VAL A 573 -8.67 16.26 0.20
N LEU A 574 -8.04 16.99 1.10
CA LEU A 574 -6.88 17.83 0.79
C LEU A 574 -5.80 17.64 1.86
N GLY A 575 -4.58 17.49 1.42
CA GLY A 575 -3.45 17.44 2.36
C GLY A 575 -2.11 17.79 1.74
N GLY A 576 -1.17 18.12 2.63
CA GLY A 576 0.24 18.25 2.31
C GLY A 576 1.01 16.97 2.66
N ILE A 577 2.06 16.65 1.91
CA ILE A 577 2.93 15.52 2.20
C ILE A 577 4.37 15.81 1.76
N GLN A 578 5.32 15.22 2.45
CA GLN A 578 6.72 15.26 2.06
C GLN A 578 7.05 14.18 1.03
N PRO A 579 7.95 14.43 0.06
CA PRO A 579 8.29 13.49 -0.99
C PRO A 579 8.73 12.11 -0.48
N GLY A 580 9.62 12.07 0.51
CA GLY A 580 10.13 10.82 1.05
C GLY A 580 9.04 9.96 1.70
N VAL A 581 8.11 10.59 2.41
CA VAL A 581 6.98 9.92 3.04
C VAL A 581 6.02 9.38 1.98
N LEU A 582 5.70 10.18 0.95
CA LEU A 582 4.85 9.74 -0.16
C LEU A 582 5.46 8.55 -0.91
N ALA A 583 6.77 8.59 -1.18
CA ALA A 583 7.46 7.49 -1.85
C ALA A 583 7.38 6.17 -1.07
N GLU A 584 7.35 6.21 0.27
CA GLU A 584 7.16 5.02 1.11
C GLU A 584 5.75 4.43 0.97
N PHE A 585 4.70 5.27 0.96
CA PHE A 585 3.32 4.83 0.71
C PHE A 585 3.14 4.25 -0.70
N VAL A 586 3.72 4.89 -1.72
CA VAL A 586 3.68 4.41 -3.10
C VAL A 586 4.38 3.05 -3.24
N ARG A 587 5.52 2.88 -2.56
CA ARG A 587 6.25 1.62 -2.53
C ARG A 587 5.45 0.50 -1.87
N SER A 588 4.85 0.77 -0.70
CA SER A 588 3.98 -0.19 0.00
C SER A 588 2.82 -0.66 -0.89
N ALA A 589 2.18 0.28 -1.59
CA ALA A 589 1.11 -0.02 -2.53
C ALA A 589 1.56 -0.89 -3.73
N GLN A 590 2.79 -0.72 -4.22
CA GLN A 590 3.32 -1.48 -5.37
C GLN A 590 3.79 -2.90 -5.01
N THR A 591 4.11 -3.17 -3.75
CA THR A 591 4.62 -4.48 -3.29
C THR A 591 3.54 -5.44 -2.82
N GLY A 592 2.26 -5.15 -3.07
CA GLY A 592 1.13 -6.03 -2.69
C GLY A 592 0.75 -5.92 -1.21
N GLY A 593 1.11 -4.82 -0.54
CA GLY A 593 0.64 -4.47 0.80
C GLY A 593 -0.81 -3.98 0.80
N ALA A 594 -1.33 -3.60 1.96
CA ALA A 594 -2.68 -3.07 2.16
C ALA A 594 -2.99 -1.81 1.31
N GLY A 595 -1.99 -1.23 0.64
CA GLY A 595 -2.09 -0.03 -0.19
C GLY A 595 -2.49 -0.22 -1.65
N ASP A 596 -2.64 -1.45 -2.15
CA ASP A 596 -3.00 -1.73 -3.56
C ASP A 596 -4.51 -1.66 -3.84
N ASP A 597 -5.24 -0.82 -3.09
CA ASP A 597 -6.70 -0.61 -3.23
C ASP A 597 -7.06 0.65 -4.01
N GLY A 598 -6.07 1.36 -4.52
CA GLY A 598 -6.27 2.57 -5.30
C GLY A 598 -6.50 3.84 -4.48
N LEU A 599 -6.14 3.88 -3.19
CA LEU A 599 -6.28 5.06 -2.34
C LEU A 599 -5.46 6.24 -2.87
N ILE A 600 -4.15 6.04 -3.11
CA ILE A 600 -3.26 7.10 -3.64
C ILE A 600 -3.69 7.54 -5.04
N GLN A 601 -4.15 6.63 -5.86
CA GLN A 601 -4.63 6.92 -7.22
C GLN A 601 -5.88 7.83 -7.25
N ARG A 602 -6.61 7.95 -6.13
CA ARG A 602 -7.77 8.84 -5.99
C ARG A 602 -7.41 10.31 -5.74
N PHE A 603 -6.17 10.58 -5.31
CA PHE A 603 -5.63 11.94 -5.25
C PHE A 603 -5.29 12.44 -6.66
N SER A 604 -6.34 12.68 -7.44
CA SER A 604 -6.20 13.05 -8.86
C SER A 604 -5.72 14.49 -9.07
N LEU A 605 -5.95 15.39 -8.12
CA LEU A 605 -5.34 16.73 -8.06
C LEU A 605 -4.02 16.71 -7.26
N MET A 606 -3.07 15.89 -7.69
CA MET A 606 -1.77 15.77 -7.03
C MET A 606 -0.71 16.62 -7.72
N VAL A 607 -0.11 17.56 -7.00
CA VAL A 607 0.91 18.47 -7.52
C VAL A 607 2.24 18.28 -6.77
N TRP A 608 3.32 18.17 -7.52
CA TRP A 608 4.70 18.13 -7.04
C TRP A 608 5.59 18.92 -7.99
N PRO A 609 5.53 20.26 -7.95
CA PRO A 609 6.34 21.12 -8.81
C PRO A 609 7.83 21.09 -8.45
N ASP A 610 8.65 21.66 -9.33
CA ASP A 610 10.05 21.92 -9.02
C ASP A 610 10.16 23.05 -7.98
N ALA A 611 11.17 22.95 -7.12
CA ALA A 611 11.44 24.03 -6.19
C ALA A 611 11.85 25.31 -6.94
N ARG A 612 11.35 26.45 -6.51
CA ARG A 612 11.83 27.73 -7.07
C ARG A 612 13.31 27.91 -6.78
N SER A 613 14.07 28.21 -7.81
CA SER A 613 15.51 28.48 -7.70
C SER A 613 15.80 29.90 -7.22
N GLU A 614 14.87 30.82 -7.42
CA GLU A 614 15.02 32.24 -7.08
C GLU A 614 14.00 32.66 -6.03
N TRP A 615 14.42 33.49 -5.12
CA TRP A 615 13.59 34.07 -4.08
C TRP A 615 13.73 35.59 -4.10
N TYR A 616 12.62 36.27 -4.00
CA TYR A 616 12.57 37.74 -3.94
C TYR A 616 11.80 38.13 -2.68
N ASP A 617 12.27 39.20 -2.02
CA ASP A 617 11.51 39.78 -0.91
C ASP A 617 10.31 40.57 -1.46
N VAL A 618 9.11 40.05 -1.19
CA VAL A 618 7.84 40.65 -1.64
C VAL A 618 7.04 41.11 -0.44
N ASP A 619 7.18 42.42 -0.12
CA ASP A 619 6.40 43.09 0.93
C ASP A 619 5.29 43.95 0.29
N LYS A 620 4.12 43.33 0.05
CA LYS A 620 2.93 44.01 -0.46
C LYS A 620 1.68 43.57 0.30
N PRO A 621 0.67 44.44 0.48
CA PRO A 621 -0.60 44.03 1.09
C PRO A 621 -1.33 43.03 0.22
N PRO A 622 -2.12 42.08 0.83
CA PRO A 622 -3.00 41.20 0.09
C PRO A 622 -3.99 41.97 -0.80
N GLN A 623 -4.28 41.46 -1.98
CA GLN A 623 -5.34 42.01 -2.82
C GLN A 623 -6.72 41.70 -2.21
N LEU A 624 -7.27 42.66 -1.46
CA LEU A 624 -8.53 42.51 -0.72
C LEU A 624 -9.73 42.30 -1.63
N ASN A 625 -9.84 43.04 -2.72
CA ASN A 625 -10.96 42.94 -3.66
C ASN A 625 -11.05 41.54 -4.27
N GLY A 626 -9.94 40.97 -4.70
CA GLY A 626 -9.93 39.59 -5.23
C GLY A 626 -10.28 38.52 -4.16
N ALA A 627 -9.98 38.77 -2.89
CA ALA A 627 -10.30 37.84 -1.81
C ALA A 627 -11.79 37.89 -1.41
N GLU A 628 -12.43 39.07 -1.49
CA GLU A 628 -13.85 39.26 -1.24
C GLU A 628 -14.69 38.64 -2.36
N ASP A 629 -14.28 38.85 -3.62
CA ASP A 629 -14.92 38.23 -4.80
C ASP A 629 -14.89 36.70 -4.69
N VAL A 630 -13.78 36.12 -4.25
CA VAL A 630 -13.66 34.67 -4.07
C VAL A 630 -14.56 34.15 -2.93
N GLU A 631 -14.65 34.86 -1.80
CA GLU A 631 -15.58 34.49 -0.73
C GLU A 631 -17.04 34.51 -1.20
N GLU A 632 -17.40 35.45 -2.06
CA GLU A 632 -18.72 35.52 -2.67
C GLU A 632 -18.99 34.34 -3.60
N ILE A 633 -18.00 33.90 -4.40
CA ILE A 633 -18.10 32.69 -5.23
C ILE A 633 -18.42 31.47 -4.35
N PHE A 634 -17.63 31.24 -3.28
CA PHE A 634 -17.85 30.11 -2.37
C PHE A 634 -19.26 30.15 -1.74
N ARG A 635 -19.71 31.34 -1.29
CA ARG A 635 -21.04 31.51 -0.69
C ARG A 635 -22.17 31.30 -1.71
N THR A 636 -22.02 31.82 -2.91
CA THR A 636 -23.03 31.65 -3.97
C THR A 636 -23.17 30.20 -4.36
N LEU A 637 -22.06 29.49 -4.54
CA LEU A 637 -22.06 28.06 -4.86
C LEU A 637 -22.64 27.20 -3.72
N GLU A 638 -22.42 27.58 -2.44
CA GLU A 638 -23.08 26.96 -1.31
C GLU A 638 -24.58 27.27 -1.24
N GLY A 639 -24.97 28.49 -1.59
CA GLY A 639 -26.34 28.98 -1.59
C GLY A 639 -27.20 28.51 -2.76
N LEU A 640 -26.64 27.84 -3.77
CA LEU A 640 -27.39 27.32 -4.89
C LEU A 640 -28.44 26.32 -4.43
N SER A 641 -29.71 26.71 -4.56
CA SER A 641 -30.84 25.85 -4.23
C SER A 641 -31.10 24.82 -5.33
N LEU A 642 -31.70 23.69 -4.93
CA LEU A 642 -32.15 22.68 -5.88
C LEU A 642 -33.08 23.25 -6.95
N GLU A 643 -33.98 24.14 -6.53
CA GLU A 643 -34.94 24.80 -7.43
C GLU A 643 -34.22 25.65 -8.47
N THR A 644 -33.25 26.47 -8.05
CA THR A 644 -32.46 27.30 -8.97
C THR A 644 -31.68 26.44 -9.94
N LEU A 645 -31.02 25.38 -9.45
CA LEU A 645 -30.20 24.48 -10.28
C LEU A 645 -31.06 23.66 -11.24
N ALA A 646 -32.25 23.23 -10.84
CA ALA A 646 -33.17 22.45 -11.66
C ALA A 646 -33.75 23.28 -12.85
N THR A 647 -33.69 24.61 -12.80
CA THR A 647 -34.04 25.47 -13.95
C THR A 647 -32.96 25.44 -15.02
N HIS A 648 -31.74 25.09 -14.70
CA HIS A 648 -30.60 25.11 -15.61
C HIS A 648 -30.15 23.71 -16.05
N ALA A 649 -30.41 22.68 -15.24
CA ALA A 649 -29.99 21.31 -15.48
C ALA A 649 -31.08 20.30 -15.08
N PRO A 650 -31.38 19.28 -15.92
CA PRO A 650 -32.37 18.25 -15.57
C PRO A 650 -31.91 17.44 -14.35
N LEU A 651 -32.90 16.96 -13.59
CA LEU A 651 -32.63 16.07 -12.46
C LEU A 651 -32.32 14.65 -12.98
N ASN A 652 -31.28 14.04 -12.43
CA ASN A 652 -31.03 12.60 -12.64
C ASN A 652 -31.96 11.73 -11.78
N ALA A 653 -31.77 10.40 -11.86
CA ALA A 653 -32.57 9.44 -11.09
C ALA A 653 -32.48 9.62 -9.55
N ASP A 654 -31.39 10.20 -9.05
CA ASP A 654 -31.16 10.48 -7.63
C ASP A 654 -31.68 11.88 -7.22
N GLY A 655 -32.37 12.60 -8.10
CA GLY A 655 -32.86 13.94 -7.86
C GLY A 655 -31.79 15.03 -7.85
N VAL A 656 -30.62 14.79 -8.45
CA VAL A 656 -29.50 15.75 -8.51
C VAL A 656 -29.53 16.48 -9.86
N PRO A 657 -29.45 17.82 -9.89
CA PRO A 657 -29.29 18.59 -11.12
C PRO A 657 -28.03 18.16 -11.86
N THR A 658 -28.17 17.76 -13.11
CA THR A 658 -27.12 17.14 -13.89
C THR A 658 -26.83 17.93 -15.14
N PHE A 659 -25.66 18.54 -15.17
CA PHE A 659 -25.17 19.30 -16.32
C PHE A 659 -24.71 18.37 -17.44
N SER A 660 -24.77 18.82 -18.68
CA SER A 660 -24.16 18.19 -19.84
C SER A 660 -23.09 19.10 -20.43
N PHE A 661 -22.25 18.55 -21.29
CA PHE A 661 -21.35 19.35 -22.12
C PHE A 661 -22.12 20.03 -23.24
N ALA A 662 -21.71 21.24 -23.62
CA ALA A 662 -22.12 21.85 -24.87
C ALA A 662 -21.69 20.95 -26.07
N PRO A 663 -22.35 21.03 -27.24
CA PRO A 663 -22.09 20.07 -28.32
C PRO A 663 -20.62 19.99 -28.78
N ASP A 664 -19.95 21.13 -28.88
CA ASP A 664 -18.52 21.24 -29.20
C ASP A 664 -17.62 20.65 -28.09
N ALA A 665 -17.96 20.92 -26.83
CA ALA A 665 -17.30 20.34 -25.68
C ALA A 665 -17.52 18.82 -25.61
N GLN A 666 -18.72 18.33 -25.94
CA GLN A 666 -19.03 16.90 -25.92
C GLN A 666 -18.19 16.14 -26.96
N GLU A 667 -18.03 16.69 -28.17
CA GLU A 667 -17.16 16.13 -29.20
C GLU A 667 -15.69 16.08 -28.72
N ARG A 668 -15.20 17.19 -28.20
CA ARG A 668 -13.83 17.31 -27.64
C ARG A 668 -13.58 16.32 -26.51
N PHE A 669 -14.53 16.18 -25.57
CA PHE A 669 -14.45 15.21 -24.48
C PHE A 669 -14.46 13.78 -24.99
N ARG A 670 -15.28 13.44 -25.99
CA ARG A 670 -15.33 12.13 -26.59
C ARG A 670 -13.96 11.73 -27.17
N ASP A 671 -13.33 12.63 -27.92
CA ASP A 671 -12.04 12.37 -28.56
C ASP A 671 -10.93 12.17 -27.54
N TRP A 672 -10.87 13.01 -26.52
CA TRP A 672 -9.96 12.86 -25.42
C TRP A 672 -10.18 11.52 -24.68
N ARG A 673 -11.43 11.18 -24.37
CA ARG A 673 -11.78 9.94 -23.68
C ARG A 673 -11.39 8.71 -24.49
N VAL A 674 -11.62 8.71 -25.79
CA VAL A 674 -11.18 7.60 -26.67
C VAL A 674 -9.67 7.44 -26.63
N GLY A 675 -8.93 8.56 -26.65
CA GLY A 675 -7.48 8.57 -26.49
C GLY A 675 -7.04 7.97 -25.15
N LEU A 676 -7.66 8.41 -24.05
CA LEU A 676 -7.39 7.88 -22.70
C LEU A 676 -7.67 6.36 -22.65
N GLU A 677 -8.82 5.90 -23.13
CA GLU A 677 -9.21 4.49 -23.08
C GLU A 677 -8.28 3.57 -23.89
N ARG A 678 -7.74 4.06 -25.01
CA ARG A 678 -6.73 3.35 -25.81
C ARG A 678 -5.42 3.23 -25.01
N ARG A 679 -4.95 4.33 -24.45
CA ARG A 679 -3.72 4.35 -23.63
C ARG A 679 -3.82 3.42 -22.41
N LEU A 680 -4.97 3.39 -21.72
CA LEU A 680 -5.18 2.51 -20.56
C LEU A 680 -5.15 1.01 -20.90
N ARG A 681 -5.27 0.64 -22.18
CA ARG A 681 -5.26 -0.74 -22.68
C ARG A 681 -3.97 -1.13 -23.39
N CYS A 682 -3.07 -0.18 -23.58
CA CYS A 682 -1.73 -0.45 -24.12
C CYS A 682 -0.80 -0.91 -22.99
N ASP A 683 0.18 -1.77 -23.34
CA ASP A 683 1.16 -2.30 -22.36
C ASP A 683 2.27 -1.29 -22.01
N ASP A 684 2.22 -0.07 -22.56
CA ASP A 684 3.27 0.94 -22.42
C ASP A 684 3.27 1.66 -21.07
N LEU A 685 2.19 1.54 -20.28
CA LEU A 685 2.05 2.23 -19.01
C LEU A 685 2.26 1.29 -17.82
N ALA A 686 3.02 1.76 -16.83
CA ALA A 686 3.16 1.07 -15.55
C ALA A 686 1.79 0.94 -14.85
N ARG A 687 1.52 -0.20 -14.18
CA ARG A 687 0.24 -0.47 -13.50
C ARG A 687 -0.25 0.66 -12.57
N PRO A 688 0.60 1.28 -11.73
CA PRO A 688 0.16 2.39 -10.89
C PRO A 688 -0.32 3.60 -11.70
N MET A 689 0.32 3.88 -12.84
CA MET A 689 -0.10 4.93 -13.77
C MET A 689 -1.45 4.61 -14.43
N ILE A 690 -1.67 3.37 -14.85
CA ILE A 690 -2.98 2.91 -15.37
C ILE A 690 -4.05 3.14 -14.31
N GLY A 691 -3.80 2.71 -13.07
CA GLY A 691 -4.69 2.92 -11.93
C GLY A 691 -5.02 4.39 -11.70
N HIS A 692 -4.03 5.28 -11.78
CA HIS A 692 -4.19 6.71 -11.60
C HIS A 692 -4.96 7.35 -12.75
N LEU A 693 -4.53 7.14 -13.99
CA LEU A 693 -5.17 7.70 -15.17
C LEU A 693 -6.61 7.20 -15.34
N SER A 694 -6.94 6.01 -14.85
CA SER A 694 -8.33 5.54 -14.83
C SER A 694 -9.27 6.45 -14.04
N LYS A 695 -8.76 7.21 -13.05
CA LYS A 695 -9.53 8.17 -12.25
C LYS A 695 -9.81 9.47 -13.00
N TYR A 696 -9.09 9.70 -14.09
CA TYR A 696 -9.33 10.88 -14.94
C TYR A 696 -10.68 10.84 -15.67
N ARG A 697 -11.32 9.66 -15.75
CA ARG A 697 -12.72 9.52 -16.17
C ARG A 697 -13.67 10.36 -15.32
N LYS A 698 -13.37 10.50 -14.01
CA LYS A 698 -14.09 11.38 -13.08
C LYS A 698 -13.47 12.78 -13.04
N LEU A 699 -12.14 12.85 -12.94
CA LEU A 699 -11.42 14.12 -12.76
C LEU A 699 -11.81 15.16 -13.81
N VAL A 700 -11.69 14.82 -15.09
CA VAL A 700 -11.85 15.80 -16.19
C VAL A 700 -13.28 16.37 -16.25
N PRO A 701 -14.35 15.57 -16.30
CA PRO A 701 -15.69 16.13 -16.32
C PRO A 701 -16.04 16.89 -15.03
N ALA A 702 -15.65 16.37 -13.85
CA ALA A 702 -15.88 17.06 -12.58
C ALA A 702 -15.14 18.40 -12.53
N LEU A 703 -13.87 18.44 -12.94
CA LEU A 703 -13.07 19.66 -12.94
C LEU A 703 -13.59 20.69 -13.95
N ALA A 704 -14.03 20.25 -15.12
CA ALA A 704 -14.67 21.12 -16.12
C ALA A 704 -15.93 21.77 -15.55
N LEU A 705 -16.78 21.01 -14.84
CA LEU A 705 -17.95 21.53 -14.17
C LEU A 705 -17.59 22.51 -13.04
N VAL A 706 -16.59 22.22 -12.23
CA VAL A 706 -16.11 23.12 -11.16
C VAL A 706 -15.63 24.45 -11.76
N ILE A 707 -14.83 24.41 -12.83
CA ILE A 707 -14.34 25.62 -13.53
C ILE A 707 -15.52 26.42 -14.10
N HIS A 708 -16.46 25.74 -14.77
CA HIS A 708 -17.63 26.34 -15.37
C HIS A 708 -18.51 27.09 -14.37
N LEU A 709 -18.80 26.45 -13.24
CA LEU A 709 -19.61 27.06 -12.18
C LEU A 709 -18.86 28.19 -11.45
N ALA A 710 -17.54 28.07 -11.28
CA ALA A 710 -16.72 29.13 -10.70
C ALA A 710 -16.68 30.40 -11.55
N GLU A 711 -16.96 30.31 -12.84
CA GLU A 711 -17.08 31.45 -13.78
C GLU A 711 -18.54 31.96 -13.94
N TRP A 712 -19.41 31.64 -12.96
CA TRP A 712 -20.81 32.06 -12.91
C TRP A 712 -21.67 31.56 -14.07
N ARG A 713 -21.31 30.46 -14.73
CA ARG A 713 -22.04 29.89 -15.83
C ARG A 713 -23.03 28.84 -15.35
N THR A 714 -24.24 28.86 -15.87
CA THR A 714 -25.34 27.96 -15.46
C THR A 714 -25.92 27.13 -16.60
N GLU A 715 -25.50 27.38 -17.83
CA GLU A 715 -25.85 26.59 -19.01
C GLU A 715 -25.00 25.32 -19.14
N ALA A 716 -25.07 24.63 -20.30
CA ALA A 716 -24.21 23.46 -20.55
C ALA A 716 -22.72 23.82 -20.48
N VAL A 717 -21.93 22.89 -19.96
CA VAL A 717 -20.49 23.09 -19.71
C VAL A 717 -19.77 23.41 -21.04
N THR A 718 -19.14 24.57 -21.06
CA THR A 718 -18.52 25.11 -22.27
C THR A 718 -17.22 24.40 -22.66
N LEU A 719 -16.87 24.50 -23.95
CA LEU A 719 -15.58 24.03 -24.47
C LEU A 719 -14.40 24.70 -23.76
N ALA A 720 -14.48 25.99 -23.43
CA ALA A 720 -13.42 26.70 -22.70
C ALA A 720 -13.17 26.11 -21.31
N ALA A 721 -14.23 25.77 -20.57
CA ALA A 721 -14.09 25.12 -19.27
C ALA A 721 -13.50 23.70 -19.38
N LEU A 722 -13.92 22.95 -20.42
CA LEU A 722 -13.37 21.64 -20.69
C LEU A 722 -11.89 21.71 -21.10
N ASP A 723 -11.51 22.63 -21.97
CA ASP A 723 -10.10 22.77 -22.40
C ASP A 723 -9.19 23.12 -21.23
N LYS A 724 -9.60 24.00 -20.30
CA LYS A 724 -8.88 24.24 -19.05
C LYS A 724 -8.75 22.94 -18.23
N ALA A 725 -9.80 22.14 -18.09
CA ALA A 725 -9.76 20.86 -17.40
C ALA A 725 -8.84 19.83 -18.09
N LEU A 726 -8.77 19.83 -19.41
CA LEU A 726 -7.88 18.98 -20.19
C LEU A 726 -6.41 19.40 -20.04
N GLN A 727 -6.12 20.70 -19.97
CA GLN A 727 -4.78 21.21 -19.66
C GLN A 727 -4.35 20.79 -18.26
N TRP A 728 -5.23 20.94 -17.27
CA TRP A 728 -5.02 20.40 -15.93
C TRP A 728 -4.73 18.90 -15.97
N ALA A 729 -5.48 18.12 -16.71
CA ALA A 729 -5.27 16.67 -16.80
C ALA A 729 -3.88 16.31 -17.36
N ALA A 730 -3.45 16.98 -18.43
CA ALA A 730 -2.13 16.79 -19.02
C ALA A 730 -1.01 17.18 -18.04
N TYR A 731 -1.16 18.31 -17.35
CA TYR A 731 -0.26 18.78 -16.33
C TYR A 731 -0.15 17.78 -15.15
N LEU A 732 -1.28 17.37 -14.56
CA LEU A 732 -1.34 16.45 -13.43
C LEU A 732 -0.79 15.06 -13.78
N GLU A 733 -0.88 14.62 -15.02
CA GLU A 733 -0.29 13.39 -15.50
C GLU A 733 1.24 13.40 -15.35
N THR A 734 1.89 14.54 -15.63
CA THR A 734 3.35 14.67 -15.46
C THR A 734 3.74 14.54 -13.98
N HIS A 735 2.94 15.10 -13.08
CA HIS A 735 3.15 14.99 -11.64
C HIS A 735 2.89 13.56 -11.13
N ALA A 736 1.87 12.88 -11.64
CA ALA A 736 1.65 11.47 -11.34
C ALA A 736 2.84 10.61 -11.82
N GLY A 737 3.38 10.89 -13.02
CA GLY A 737 4.60 10.27 -13.53
C GLY A 737 5.79 10.45 -12.58
N ARG A 738 5.98 11.67 -12.06
CA ARG A 738 7.01 11.99 -11.04
C ARG A 738 6.78 11.19 -9.75
N VAL A 739 5.57 11.12 -9.25
CA VAL A 739 5.25 10.41 -8.00
C VAL A 739 5.47 8.90 -8.14
N TYR A 740 4.96 8.28 -9.19
CA TYR A 740 5.12 6.83 -9.39
C TYR A 740 6.52 6.44 -9.86
N GLY A 741 7.28 7.38 -10.46
CA GLY A 741 8.70 7.23 -10.80
C GLY A 741 9.67 7.56 -9.65
N SER A 742 9.19 8.08 -8.53
CA SER A 742 10.03 8.60 -7.43
C SER A 742 10.86 7.54 -6.68
N ARG A 743 10.66 6.26 -6.96
CA ARG A 743 11.37 5.15 -6.30
C ARG A 743 12.90 5.26 -6.41
N GLY A 744 13.42 5.75 -7.54
CA GLY A 744 14.87 5.96 -7.74
C GLY A 744 15.37 7.32 -7.24
N VAL A 745 14.49 8.25 -6.93
CA VAL A 745 14.83 9.65 -6.64
C VAL A 745 15.30 9.85 -5.21
N VAL A 746 14.64 9.23 -4.25
CA VAL A 746 15.04 9.30 -2.82
C VAL A 746 16.43 8.67 -2.66
N GLU A 747 16.67 7.57 -3.35
CA GLU A 747 17.97 6.90 -3.40
C GLU A 747 19.02 7.78 -4.10
N ALA A 748 18.68 8.44 -5.21
CA ALA A 748 19.59 9.32 -5.94
C ALA A 748 19.91 10.61 -5.18
N ASP A 749 18.96 11.21 -4.45
CA ASP A 749 19.21 12.40 -3.63
C ASP A 749 20.07 12.07 -2.40
N ALA A 750 19.81 10.95 -1.76
CA ALA A 750 20.63 10.41 -0.69
C ALA A 750 22.04 10.08 -1.20
N ALA A 751 22.18 9.50 -2.40
CA ALA A 751 23.46 9.22 -3.04
C ALA A 751 24.22 10.50 -3.36
N ARG A 752 23.56 11.55 -3.90
CA ARG A 752 24.19 12.87 -4.12
C ARG A 752 24.67 13.51 -2.82
N SER A 753 23.85 13.44 -1.77
CA SER A 753 24.21 13.95 -0.44
C SER A 753 25.43 13.21 0.12
N LEU A 754 25.46 11.89 0.02
CA LEU A 754 26.61 11.07 0.43
C LEU A 754 27.84 11.40 -0.42
N LEU A 755 27.69 11.42 -1.75
CA LEU A 755 28.76 11.74 -2.69
C LEU A 755 29.40 13.10 -2.38
N LYS A 756 28.57 14.14 -2.20
CA LYS A 756 29.07 15.48 -1.82
C LYS A 756 29.89 15.46 -0.55
N LYS A 757 29.49 14.69 0.46
CA LYS A 757 30.23 14.55 1.73
C LYS A 757 31.53 13.75 1.55
N LEU A 758 31.51 12.71 0.70
CA LEU A 758 32.69 11.90 0.41
C LEU A 758 33.74 12.71 -0.34
N LEU A 759 33.36 13.44 -1.38
CA LEU A 759 34.26 14.28 -2.17
C LEU A 759 34.79 15.47 -1.36
N ALA A 760 34.00 16.04 -0.47
CA ALA A 760 34.43 17.12 0.41
C ALA A 760 35.26 16.64 1.61
N GLY A 761 35.46 15.33 1.80
CA GLY A 761 36.16 14.78 2.96
C GLY A 761 35.43 14.95 4.29
N THR A 762 34.15 15.41 4.26
CA THR A 762 33.35 15.72 5.46
C THR A 762 32.49 14.56 5.93
N ALA A 763 32.51 13.43 5.25
CA ALA A 763 31.72 12.25 5.60
C ALA A 763 32.11 11.62 6.95
N GLY A 764 33.36 11.81 7.39
CA GLY A 764 33.90 11.19 8.60
C GLY A 764 33.79 9.67 8.58
N LEU A 765 33.89 9.10 7.37
CA LEU A 765 33.98 7.66 7.10
C LEU A 765 35.44 7.28 6.89
N PRO A 766 35.85 6.04 7.20
CA PRO A 766 37.19 5.57 6.86
C PRO A 766 37.37 5.49 5.33
N GLU A 767 38.61 5.37 4.87
CA GLU A 767 38.94 5.27 3.43
C GLU A 767 38.22 4.09 2.75
N GLU A 768 38.13 2.97 3.45
CA GLU A 768 37.28 1.84 3.08
C GLU A 768 36.13 1.75 4.09
N PHE A 769 34.89 1.87 3.65
CA PHE A 769 33.73 1.90 4.49
C PHE A 769 32.63 0.93 4.03
N THR A 770 31.70 0.63 4.91
CA THR A 770 30.54 -0.24 4.66
C THR A 770 29.26 0.55 4.65
N ALA A 771 28.21 0.05 4.00
CA ALA A 771 26.85 0.64 4.06
C ALA A 771 26.34 0.76 5.51
N ARG A 772 26.73 -0.17 6.39
CA ARG A 772 26.43 -0.07 7.84
C ARG A 772 27.04 1.17 8.50
N GLN A 773 28.27 1.54 8.12
CA GLN A 773 28.91 2.76 8.65
C GLN A 773 28.25 4.01 8.12
N VAL A 774 27.79 4.02 6.86
CA VAL A 774 26.96 5.10 6.30
C VAL A 774 25.66 5.23 7.07
N ARG A 775 24.93 4.15 7.30
CA ARG A 775 23.70 4.12 8.10
C ARG A 775 23.91 4.67 9.51
N ASN A 776 24.99 4.30 10.17
CA ASN A 776 25.28 4.71 11.55
C ASN A 776 25.52 6.23 11.67
N LYS A 777 25.70 6.96 10.57
CA LYS A 777 25.78 8.43 10.56
C LYS A 777 24.39 9.06 10.70
N GLY A 778 23.30 8.32 10.51
CA GLY A 778 21.94 8.81 10.68
C GLY A 778 21.50 9.85 9.66
N TRP A 779 22.12 9.89 8.47
CA TRP A 779 21.74 10.84 7.43
C TRP A 779 20.39 10.49 6.82
N SER A 780 19.64 11.51 6.44
CA SER A 780 18.32 11.33 5.79
C SER A 780 18.41 10.47 4.55
N GLY A 781 17.48 9.53 4.39
CA GLY A 781 17.45 8.57 3.28
C GLY A 781 18.48 7.44 3.38
N MET A 782 19.18 7.30 4.53
CA MET A 782 20.19 6.26 4.78
C MET A 782 20.12 5.70 6.21
N THR A 783 18.96 5.76 6.83
CA THR A 783 18.76 5.37 8.24
C THR A 783 18.42 3.89 8.41
N LYS A 784 17.84 3.28 7.38
CA LYS A 784 17.53 1.84 7.33
C LYS A 784 18.64 1.06 6.60
N PRO A 785 18.84 -0.23 6.89
CA PRO A 785 19.83 -1.05 6.19
C PRO A 785 19.66 -1.03 4.68
N GLU A 786 18.42 -1.23 4.22
CA GLU A 786 18.09 -1.30 2.80
C GLU A 786 18.33 0.03 2.08
N GLU A 787 18.12 1.16 2.76
CA GLU A 787 18.36 2.50 2.21
C GLU A 787 19.85 2.75 2.03
N ALA A 788 20.66 2.42 3.04
CA ALA A 788 22.11 2.61 2.98
C ALA A 788 22.78 1.66 1.96
N ASP A 789 22.29 0.42 1.86
CA ASP A 789 22.77 -0.55 0.86
C ASP A 789 22.45 -0.04 -0.56
N ALA A 790 21.20 0.39 -0.83
CA ALA A 790 20.78 0.90 -2.14
C ALA A 790 21.56 2.15 -2.57
N VAL A 791 21.82 3.08 -1.65
CA VAL A 791 22.61 4.29 -1.92
C VAL A 791 24.06 3.94 -2.27
N CYS A 792 24.68 3.03 -1.54
CA CYS A 792 26.04 2.59 -1.85
C CYS A 792 26.10 1.80 -3.17
N GLU A 793 25.10 0.96 -3.46
CA GLU A 793 24.99 0.24 -4.74
C GLU A 793 24.87 1.24 -5.91
N LEU A 794 23.99 2.25 -5.80
CA LEU A 794 23.80 3.27 -6.83
C LEU A 794 25.09 4.07 -7.11
N LEU A 795 25.83 4.46 -6.06
CA LEU A 795 27.11 5.15 -6.21
C LEU A 795 28.16 4.24 -6.85
N ALA A 796 28.13 2.94 -6.57
CA ALA A 796 29.02 1.97 -7.16
C ALA A 796 28.68 1.70 -8.65
N ASP A 797 27.41 1.54 -8.97
CA ASP A 797 26.91 1.35 -10.34
C ASP A 797 27.25 2.57 -11.23
N CYS A 798 27.22 3.79 -10.65
CA CYS A 798 27.65 5.00 -11.34
C CYS A 798 29.19 5.24 -11.30
N GLY A 799 29.96 4.34 -10.73
CA GLY A 799 31.43 4.41 -10.71
C GLY A 799 32.02 5.45 -9.75
N TRP A 800 31.23 6.06 -8.85
CA TRP A 800 31.70 7.02 -7.87
C TRP A 800 32.41 6.39 -6.68
N ILE A 801 32.00 5.20 -6.30
CA ILE A 801 32.67 4.38 -5.30
C ILE A 801 32.94 3.00 -5.89
N LEU A 802 33.99 2.36 -5.43
CA LEU A 802 34.43 1.06 -5.91
C LEU A 802 34.14 0.01 -4.86
N PRO A 803 33.34 -1.02 -5.17
CA PRO A 803 33.09 -2.11 -4.24
C PRO A 803 34.30 -3.03 -4.16
N LYS A 804 34.62 -3.48 -2.95
CA LYS A 804 35.67 -4.48 -2.67
C LYS A 804 35.08 -5.56 -1.76
N ASP A 805 35.12 -6.79 -2.18
CA ASP A 805 34.68 -7.89 -1.34
C ASP A 805 35.61 -8.02 -0.11
N ALA A 806 35.10 -7.66 1.05
CA ALA A 806 35.72 -8.00 2.31
C ALA A 806 35.41 -9.47 2.60
N GLY A 807 36.30 -10.39 2.31
CA GLY A 807 36.12 -11.81 2.59
C GLY A 807 35.47 -12.06 3.95
N ARG A 808 34.88 -13.23 4.15
CA ARG A 808 34.20 -13.62 5.42
C ARG A 808 35.13 -13.40 6.61
N THR A 809 34.67 -12.62 7.59
CA THR A 809 35.38 -12.54 8.88
C THR A 809 35.35 -13.89 9.57
N ALA A 810 36.43 -14.27 10.26
CA ALA A 810 36.60 -15.55 10.95
C ALA A 810 35.52 -15.87 12.02
N LYS A 811 34.56 -14.95 12.27
CA LYS A 811 33.46 -15.06 13.24
C LYS A 811 32.09 -15.38 12.65
N GLY A 812 32.01 -15.71 11.35
CA GLY A 812 30.73 -16.13 10.72
C GLY A 812 29.68 -15.00 10.71
N GLY A 813 29.59 -14.23 9.65
CA GLY A 813 28.60 -13.20 9.40
C GLY A 813 28.29 -13.12 7.88
N ARG A 814 27.20 -12.40 7.53
CA ARG A 814 26.87 -12.09 6.15
C ARG A 814 28.07 -11.37 5.49
N PRO A 815 28.47 -11.70 4.25
CA PRO A 815 29.52 -10.98 3.54
C PRO A 815 29.24 -9.48 3.54
N THR A 816 30.21 -8.69 3.91
CA THR A 816 30.08 -7.23 3.97
C THR A 816 30.87 -6.64 2.82
N THR A 817 30.24 -5.89 1.93
CA THR A 817 30.92 -5.15 0.89
C THR A 817 31.59 -3.92 1.48
N LEU A 818 32.89 -3.76 1.23
CA LEU A 818 33.65 -2.53 1.51
C LEU A 818 33.59 -1.64 0.28
N TYR A 819 33.48 -0.35 0.48
CA TYR A 819 33.48 0.65 -0.59
C TYR A 819 34.62 1.62 -0.36
N ARG A 820 35.27 2.07 -1.44
CA ARG A 820 36.23 3.19 -1.42
C ARG A 820 35.84 4.21 -2.48
N VAL A 821 36.16 5.48 -2.25
CA VAL A 821 35.93 6.52 -3.25
C VAL A 821 36.79 6.26 -4.50
N ASN A 822 36.20 6.41 -5.67
CA ASN A 822 36.93 6.29 -6.93
C ASN A 822 37.85 7.50 -7.10
N PRO A 823 39.22 7.30 -7.21
CA PRO A 823 40.14 8.42 -7.35
C PRO A 823 39.89 9.29 -8.58
N ARG A 824 39.32 8.72 -9.65
CA ARG A 824 38.94 9.49 -10.85
C ARG A 824 37.80 10.44 -10.62
N GLY A 825 36.93 10.18 -9.63
CA GLY A 825 35.80 11.06 -9.27
C GLY A 825 36.22 12.27 -8.44
N ALA A 826 37.38 12.23 -7.82
CA ALA A 826 37.89 13.37 -7.03
C ALA A 826 38.40 14.53 -7.91
N ASN A 827 38.59 14.29 -9.20
CA ASN A 827 39.14 15.26 -10.16
C ASN A 827 38.06 15.77 -11.15
N LEU A 828 36.80 15.37 -11.00
CA LEU A 828 35.62 15.85 -11.72
C LEU A 828 34.82 16.85 -10.86
#